data_e1031c08a07d5ed0ba536570a00565df
#
_entry.id   e1031c08a07d5ed0ba536570a00565df
#
_cell.length_a   1.000
_cell.length_b   1.000
_cell.length_c   1.000
_cell.angle_alpha   90.00
_cell.angle_beta   90.00
_cell.angle_gamma   90.00
#
_symmetry.space_group_name_H-M   'P 1'
#
loop_
_entity.id
_entity.type
_entity.pdbx_description
1 polymer ?
#
loop_
_entity_poly.entity_id
_entity_poly.type
_entity_poly.pdbx_seq_one_letter_code
_entity_poly.pdbx_strand_id
1 'polypeptide(L)'
;MVCPHIPLISSFLVMHFGPFCIGDLLKWILVSMIQFVVGKRFYIAAYRALRHGSTNMDVLVVIGTTASYVYSVCALLYGAFTGFHPPIYFETSAMIITFVLFGKYLEVLAKGKTSDAIKKLVELAPATALLLLKDKEGKYSGEKEIDASLVQPGDTLKVLPGSKVPADGVVIWGTSHVNESMVTGESVPISKEVSSPVIGGTMNLHGVLHIQATKVGSGTVLSQIISLVETAQMSKAPIQKFADYVASIFVPIVITLSLLTFLAWFLCGWLGAYPNSWSAESSNCFVFSLMFSISVVVIACPCALGLATPTAVMVATGVGANHGVLVKGGDALERAQNVKYVIFDKTGTLTQGKATVTTAKIFSGMDLGDFLTLVASAEASSEHPLAKAILDYAFHFHFFGKLPSAKDSIKKRKEEILSQWLLEVTDFSALPGKGIQCWINGKKILVGNRALITENGVNIPDEAEHFLVDMELSAKTGILVAYDGGFIGLIGITDPLKREAAVVVQGLKKMGVHPVMVTGDNWRTAQAVAKEVGIDDVRAEIMPAGKADVIRSLQKDGSVVAMVGDGINDSPALAAADVGMAIGAGTDIAIEAADYVLLRNNLEDVITAIDLSRKTFSRIRWNYFFAMAYNVVTIPVAAGVLFPFTGLQMPPWLAGACMAFSSVSVVCSSLLLRRYRKPRLTTVLQITVE
;
A
#
# COMPACT_ATOMS: atom_id res chain seq x y z
N MET A 1 2.37 -48.00 5.15
CA MET A 1 3.70 -48.30 5.68
C MET A 1 3.74 -48.75 7.15
N VAL A 2 2.72 -48.51 7.96
CA VAL A 2 2.70 -48.93 9.41
C VAL A 2 2.18 -50.34 9.64
N CYS A 3 1.42 -50.92 8.71
CA CYS A 3 0.80 -52.24 8.88
C CYS A 3 1.72 -53.49 8.80
N PRO A 4 2.89 -53.49 8.12
CA PRO A 4 3.70 -54.73 8.01
C PRO A 4 4.40 -55.16 9.32
N HIS A 5 4.44 -54.30 10.33
CA HIS A 5 5.10 -54.62 11.62
C HIS A 5 4.19 -55.29 12.66
N ILE A 6 2.90 -55.45 12.34
CA ILE A 6 1.97 -56.16 13.22
C ILE A 6 1.69 -57.53 12.60
N PRO A 7 2.18 -58.63 13.20
CA PRO A 7 2.19 -59.96 12.57
C PRO A 7 0.79 -60.49 12.19
N LEU A 8 -0.26 -60.11 12.91
CA LEU A 8 -1.63 -60.52 12.61
C LEU A 8 -2.21 -59.80 11.37
N ILE A 9 -1.83 -58.53 11.16
CA ILE A 9 -2.30 -57.72 10.02
C ILE A 9 -1.52 -58.10 8.75
N SER A 10 -0.21 -58.39 8.87
CA SER A 10 0.61 -58.83 7.74
C SER A 10 0.13 -60.16 7.17
N SER A 11 -0.24 -61.13 8.03
CA SER A 11 -0.79 -62.41 7.58
C SER A 11 -2.12 -62.28 6.85
N PHE A 12 -3.01 -61.38 7.30
CA PHE A 12 -4.29 -61.10 6.64
C PHE A 12 -4.11 -60.43 5.27
N LEU A 13 -3.18 -59.49 5.16
CA LEU A 13 -2.91 -58.74 3.92
C LEU A 13 -2.28 -59.61 2.82
N VAL A 14 -1.60 -60.69 3.18
CA VAL A 14 -0.97 -61.65 2.24
C VAL A 14 -1.96 -62.72 1.76
N MET A 15 -3.14 -62.85 2.39
CA MET A 15 -4.15 -63.82 1.94
C MET A 15 -4.63 -63.49 0.52
N HIS A 16 -4.81 -64.51 -0.30
CA HIS A 16 -5.32 -64.38 -1.66
C HIS A 16 -6.84 -64.55 -1.69
N PHE A 17 -7.51 -63.59 -2.38
CA PHE A 17 -8.91 -63.68 -2.71
C PHE A 17 -9.04 -63.87 -4.23
N GLY A 18 -9.14 -65.13 -4.65
CA GLY A 18 -9.03 -65.49 -6.06
C GLY A 18 -7.65 -65.17 -6.64
N PRO A 19 -7.56 -64.50 -7.79
CA PRO A 19 -6.30 -64.10 -8.42
C PRO A 19 -5.61 -62.89 -7.77
N PHE A 20 -6.27 -62.24 -6.79
CA PHE A 20 -5.78 -61.00 -6.17
C PHE A 20 -5.31 -61.20 -4.74
N CYS A 21 -4.24 -60.52 -4.35
CA CYS A 21 -3.85 -60.35 -2.96
C CYS A 21 -4.79 -59.34 -2.27
N ILE A 22 -5.30 -59.68 -1.07
CA ILE A 22 -6.21 -58.81 -0.32
C ILE A 22 -5.59 -57.43 -0.08
N GLY A 23 -4.28 -57.38 0.22
CA GLY A 23 -3.53 -56.16 0.43
C GLY A 23 -3.53 -55.24 -0.80
N ASP A 24 -3.37 -55.81 -1.98
CA ASP A 24 -3.32 -55.04 -3.23
C ASP A 24 -4.70 -54.57 -3.67
N LEU A 25 -5.73 -55.37 -3.43
CA LEU A 25 -7.12 -54.95 -3.65
C LEU A 25 -7.54 -53.82 -2.72
N LEU A 26 -7.13 -53.90 -1.44
CA LEU A 26 -7.37 -52.84 -0.47
C LEU A 26 -6.65 -51.54 -0.86
N LYS A 27 -5.38 -51.60 -1.29
CA LYS A 27 -4.63 -50.48 -1.84
C LYS A 27 -5.35 -49.86 -3.03
N TRP A 28 -5.82 -50.67 -3.98
CA TRP A 28 -6.53 -50.19 -5.15
C TRP A 28 -7.79 -49.43 -4.77
N ILE A 29 -8.63 -49.95 -3.88
CA ILE A 29 -9.86 -49.29 -3.43
C ILE A 29 -9.54 -47.97 -2.74
N LEU A 30 -8.61 -47.96 -1.77
CA LEU A 30 -8.25 -46.75 -1.02
C LEU A 30 -7.65 -45.68 -1.92
N VAL A 31 -6.74 -46.06 -2.82
CA VAL A 31 -6.09 -45.11 -3.72
C VAL A 31 -7.08 -44.61 -4.77
N SER A 32 -8.05 -45.43 -5.22
CA SER A 32 -9.12 -44.94 -6.10
C SER A 32 -9.97 -43.87 -5.44
N MET A 33 -10.29 -43.99 -4.14
CA MET A 33 -10.95 -42.95 -3.40
C MET A 33 -10.10 -41.67 -3.32
N ILE A 34 -8.81 -41.78 -3.04
CA ILE A 34 -7.89 -40.63 -3.01
C ILE A 34 -7.81 -39.99 -4.39
N GLN A 35 -7.64 -40.79 -5.46
CA GLN A 35 -7.47 -40.29 -6.83
C GLN A 35 -8.69 -39.54 -7.34
N PHE A 36 -9.90 -40.11 -7.19
CA PHE A 36 -11.12 -39.58 -7.81
C PHE A 36 -11.97 -38.72 -6.89
N VAL A 37 -11.97 -38.92 -5.58
CA VAL A 37 -12.73 -38.11 -4.63
C VAL A 37 -11.88 -36.94 -4.14
N VAL A 38 -10.72 -37.20 -3.57
CA VAL A 38 -9.83 -36.16 -3.03
C VAL A 38 -9.15 -35.37 -4.16
N GLY A 39 -8.69 -36.10 -5.20
CA GLY A 39 -8.04 -35.53 -6.39
C GLY A 39 -8.98 -34.82 -7.37
N LYS A 40 -10.31 -34.94 -7.22
CA LYS A 40 -11.33 -34.36 -8.13
C LYS A 40 -11.06 -32.89 -8.50
N ARG A 41 -10.62 -32.10 -7.54
CA ARG A 41 -10.30 -30.68 -7.75
C ARG A 41 -9.21 -30.47 -8.81
N PHE A 42 -8.20 -31.32 -8.84
CA PHE A 42 -7.10 -31.22 -9.80
C PHE A 42 -7.58 -31.60 -11.22
N TYR A 43 -8.42 -32.62 -11.36
CA TYR A 43 -9.01 -32.99 -12.66
C TYR A 43 -9.86 -31.87 -13.22
N ILE A 44 -10.72 -31.24 -12.41
CA ILE A 44 -11.57 -30.13 -12.85
C ILE A 44 -10.72 -28.93 -13.24
N ALA A 45 -9.69 -28.60 -12.46
CA ALA A 45 -8.81 -27.47 -12.75
C ALA A 45 -7.97 -27.72 -14.02
N ALA A 46 -7.42 -28.93 -14.18
CA ALA A 46 -6.69 -29.32 -15.38
C ALA A 46 -7.57 -29.30 -16.63
N TYR A 47 -8.79 -29.83 -16.57
CA TYR A 47 -9.74 -29.81 -17.67
C TYR A 47 -10.08 -28.38 -18.11
N ARG A 48 -10.37 -27.49 -17.15
CA ARG A 48 -10.64 -26.07 -17.46
C ARG A 48 -9.44 -25.39 -18.13
N ALA A 49 -8.23 -25.63 -17.60
CA ALA A 49 -7.02 -25.05 -18.17
C ALA A 49 -6.80 -25.52 -19.63
N LEU A 50 -6.88 -26.82 -19.87
CA LEU A 50 -6.72 -27.40 -21.22
C LEU A 50 -7.79 -26.92 -22.20
N ARG A 51 -9.05 -26.78 -21.75
CA ARG A 51 -10.14 -26.23 -22.58
C ARG A 51 -9.87 -24.79 -23.04
N HIS A 52 -9.16 -24.01 -22.25
CA HIS A 52 -8.75 -22.64 -22.58
C HIS A 52 -7.38 -22.57 -23.29
N GLY A 53 -6.83 -23.72 -23.71
CA GLY A 53 -5.54 -23.79 -24.39
C GLY A 53 -4.34 -23.40 -23.50
N SER A 54 -4.51 -23.39 -22.18
CA SER A 54 -3.46 -23.09 -21.22
C SER A 54 -3.08 -24.37 -20.45
N THR A 55 -1.80 -24.45 -20.05
CA THR A 55 -1.30 -25.53 -19.21
C THR A 55 -0.91 -24.93 -17.86
N ASN A 56 -1.39 -25.53 -16.78
CA ASN A 56 -1.09 -25.13 -15.42
C ASN A 56 -0.48 -26.29 -14.61
N MET A 57 -0.11 -26.02 -13.36
CA MET A 57 0.47 -27.02 -12.48
C MET A 57 -0.46 -28.22 -12.22
N ASP A 58 -1.79 -28.01 -12.23
CA ASP A 58 -2.76 -29.08 -11.95
C ASP A 58 -2.74 -30.12 -13.09
N VAL A 59 -2.42 -29.69 -14.32
CA VAL A 59 -2.21 -30.61 -15.48
C VAL A 59 -1.03 -31.55 -15.21
N LEU A 60 0.10 -31.06 -14.70
CA LEU A 60 1.26 -31.88 -14.37
C LEU A 60 0.94 -32.90 -13.27
N VAL A 61 0.25 -32.45 -12.22
CA VAL A 61 -0.18 -33.34 -11.12
C VAL A 61 -1.10 -34.44 -11.64
N VAL A 62 -2.08 -34.09 -12.47
CA VAL A 62 -3.02 -35.07 -13.06
C VAL A 62 -2.28 -36.07 -13.96
N ILE A 63 -1.36 -35.62 -14.81
CA ILE A 63 -0.56 -36.53 -15.68
C ILE A 63 0.24 -37.48 -14.83
N GLY A 64 1.00 -37.00 -13.85
CA GLY A 64 1.87 -37.84 -13.00
C GLY A 64 1.09 -38.84 -12.15
N THR A 65 0.01 -38.42 -11.52
CA THR A 65 -0.82 -39.30 -10.66
C THR A 65 -1.63 -40.28 -11.49
N THR A 66 -2.18 -39.88 -12.63
CA THR A 66 -2.96 -40.75 -13.52
C THR A 66 -2.05 -41.80 -14.19
N ALA A 67 -0.84 -41.43 -14.63
CA ALA A 67 0.11 -42.37 -15.19
C ALA A 67 0.50 -43.48 -14.18
N SER A 68 0.82 -43.10 -12.94
CA SER A 68 1.13 -44.03 -11.87
C SER A 68 -0.06 -44.93 -11.51
N TYR A 69 -1.26 -44.37 -11.43
CA TYR A 69 -2.49 -45.11 -11.13
C TYR A 69 -2.86 -46.09 -12.23
N VAL A 70 -2.94 -45.63 -13.49
CA VAL A 70 -3.28 -46.48 -14.64
C VAL A 70 -2.28 -47.62 -14.80
N TYR A 71 -0.98 -47.35 -14.70
CA TYR A 71 0.05 -48.39 -14.70
C TYR A 71 -0.22 -49.43 -13.61
N SER A 72 -0.49 -49.01 -12.37
CA SER A 72 -0.72 -49.93 -11.25
C SER A 72 -1.95 -50.82 -11.44
N VAL A 73 -3.03 -50.23 -12.02
CA VAL A 73 -4.23 -51.02 -12.38
C VAL A 73 -3.93 -52.04 -13.47
N CYS A 74 -3.19 -51.64 -14.52
CA CYS A 74 -2.79 -52.54 -15.59
C CYS A 74 -1.88 -53.67 -15.06
N ALA A 75 -0.94 -53.33 -14.18
CA ALA A 75 -0.04 -54.31 -13.53
C ALA A 75 -0.80 -55.31 -12.67
N LEU A 76 -1.79 -54.84 -11.90
CA LEU A 76 -2.64 -55.70 -11.08
C LEU A 76 -3.49 -56.66 -11.93
N LEU A 77 -4.12 -56.14 -12.99
CA LEU A 77 -4.92 -56.96 -13.92
C LEU A 77 -4.07 -57.95 -14.69
N TYR A 78 -2.90 -57.53 -15.17
CA TYR A 78 -1.94 -58.44 -15.84
C TYR A 78 -1.49 -59.58 -14.92
N GLY A 79 -1.17 -59.25 -13.65
CA GLY A 79 -0.84 -60.28 -12.64
C GLY A 79 -1.96 -61.28 -12.42
N ALA A 80 -3.23 -60.82 -12.40
CA ALA A 80 -4.39 -61.68 -12.24
C ALA A 80 -4.59 -62.68 -13.42
N PHE A 81 -4.23 -62.29 -14.65
CA PHE A 81 -4.39 -63.13 -15.84
C PHE A 81 -3.18 -64.03 -16.11
N THR A 82 -1.96 -63.60 -15.75
CA THR A 82 -0.73 -64.31 -16.13
C THR A 82 -0.07 -65.04 -14.97
N GLY A 83 -0.48 -64.78 -13.72
CA GLY A 83 0.20 -65.30 -12.52
C GLY A 83 1.56 -64.63 -12.24
N PHE A 84 2.03 -63.72 -13.08
CA PHE A 84 3.25 -62.94 -12.84
C PHE A 84 2.88 -61.60 -12.21
N HIS A 85 3.34 -61.30 -10.99
CA HIS A 85 3.00 -60.09 -10.23
C HIS A 85 4.06 -59.02 -10.43
N PRO A 86 3.85 -58.06 -11.37
CA PRO A 86 4.73 -56.91 -11.51
C PRO A 86 4.56 -55.94 -10.33
N PRO A 87 5.57 -55.11 -10.02
CA PRO A 87 5.49 -54.15 -8.93
C PRO A 87 4.39 -53.14 -9.17
N ILE A 88 3.62 -52.85 -8.12
CA ILE A 88 2.50 -51.91 -8.13
C ILE A 88 2.89 -50.62 -7.40
N TYR A 89 2.51 -49.46 -7.96
CA TYR A 89 2.89 -48.14 -7.46
C TYR A 89 1.69 -47.28 -7.08
N PHE A 90 0.61 -47.89 -6.57
CA PHE A 90 -0.57 -47.15 -6.06
C PHE A 90 -0.19 -46.13 -5.00
N GLU A 91 0.79 -46.45 -4.14
CA GLU A 91 1.29 -45.59 -3.07
C GLU A 91 1.84 -44.26 -3.63
N THR A 92 2.52 -44.33 -4.77
CA THR A 92 3.09 -43.13 -5.43
C THR A 92 2.01 -42.08 -5.76
N SER A 93 0.90 -42.51 -6.39
CA SER A 93 -0.21 -41.60 -6.73
C SER A 93 -0.80 -40.97 -5.47
N ALA A 94 -1.08 -41.78 -4.44
CA ALA A 94 -1.65 -41.27 -3.18
C ALA A 94 -0.70 -40.29 -2.47
N MET A 95 0.59 -40.59 -2.42
CA MET A 95 1.60 -39.74 -1.80
C MET A 95 1.76 -38.41 -2.54
N ILE A 96 1.79 -38.41 -3.87
CA ILE A 96 1.87 -37.18 -4.66
C ILE A 96 0.67 -36.30 -4.32
N ILE A 97 -0.57 -36.80 -4.37
CA ILE A 97 -1.76 -36.05 -4.02
C ILE A 97 -1.67 -35.48 -2.60
N THR A 98 -1.25 -36.32 -1.64
CA THR A 98 -1.10 -35.95 -0.23
C THR A 98 -0.10 -34.81 -0.06
N PHE A 99 1.10 -34.89 -0.65
CA PHE A 99 2.12 -33.85 -0.52
C PHE A 99 1.73 -32.56 -1.23
N VAL A 100 1.07 -32.63 -2.39
CA VAL A 100 0.56 -31.47 -3.09
C VAL A 100 -0.53 -30.77 -2.26
N LEU A 101 -1.46 -31.52 -1.67
CA LEU A 101 -2.49 -30.98 -0.79
C LEU A 101 -1.91 -30.42 0.50
N PHE A 102 -0.93 -31.10 1.09
CA PHE A 102 -0.24 -30.63 2.28
C PHE A 102 0.51 -29.30 1.99
N GLY A 103 1.20 -29.22 0.85
CA GLY A 103 1.83 -27.97 0.40
C GLY A 103 0.82 -26.85 0.24
N LYS A 104 -0.33 -27.12 -0.40
CA LYS A 104 -1.43 -26.13 -0.53
C LYS A 104 -2.07 -25.76 0.81
N TYR A 105 -2.19 -26.69 1.73
CA TYR A 105 -2.67 -26.41 3.09
C TYR A 105 -1.73 -25.46 3.83
N LEU A 106 -0.42 -25.73 3.82
CA LEU A 106 0.59 -24.86 4.42
C LEU A 106 0.62 -23.48 3.77
N GLU A 107 0.43 -23.42 2.45
CA GLU A 107 0.27 -22.17 1.71
C GLU A 107 -0.91 -21.34 2.23
N VAL A 108 -2.10 -21.95 2.33
CA VAL A 108 -3.32 -21.26 2.82
C VAL A 108 -3.16 -20.83 4.28
N LEU A 109 -2.55 -21.68 5.12
CA LEU A 109 -2.28 -21.36 6.52
C LEU A 109 -1.30 -20.19 6.65
N ALA A 110 -0.27 -20.16 5.83
CA ALA A 110 0.69 -19.06 5.82
C ALA A 110 0.06 -17.76 5.27
N LYS A 111 -0.75 -17.83 4.22
CA LYS A 111 -1.54 -16.68 3.72
C LYS A 111 -2.52 -16.19 4.78
N GLY A 112 -3.19 -17.06 5.52
CA GLY A 112 -4.08 -16.68 6.61
C GLY A 112 -3.36 -15.88 7.70
N LYS A 113 -2.15 -16.29 8.08
CA LYS A 113 -1.32 -15.52 9.04
C LYS A 113 -0.88 -14.15 8.49
N THR A 114 -0.79 -13.94 7.19
CA THR A 114 -0.44 -12.63 6.61
C THR A 114 -1.62 -11.67 6.64
N SER A 115 -2.86 -12.17 6.70
CA SER A 115 -4.09 -11.37 6.82
C SER A 115 -4.37 -10.85 8.25
N ASP A 116 -3.54 -11.20 9.25
CA ASP A 116 -3.73 -10.76 10.64
C ASP A 116 -3.72 -9.23 10.80
N ALA A 117 -3.02 -8.51 9.91
CA ALA A 117 -2.99 -7.05 9.92
C ALA A 117 -4.38 -6.46 9.61
N ILE A 118 -5.09 -7.01 8.62
CA ILE A 118 -6.46 -6.59 8.29
C ILE A 118 -7.42 -6.95 9.42
N LYS A 119 -7.32 -8.17 9.98
CA LYS A 119 -8.14 -8.55 11.14
C LYS A 119 -8.01 -7.55 12.27
N LYS A 120 -6.80 -7.14 12.61
CA LYS A 120 -6.56 -6.13 13.65
C LYS A 120 -7.21 -4.80 13.32
N LEU A 121 -7.20 -4.36 12.05
CA LEU A 121 -7.88 -3.14 11.62
C LEU A 121 -9.40 -3.27 11.73
N VAL A 122 -9.97 -4.40 11.31
CA VAL A 122 -11.42 -4.67 11.44
C VAL A 122 -11.85 -4.74 12.91
N GLU A 123 -11.03 -5.33 13.80
CA GLU A 123 -11.27 -5.40 15.23
C GLU A 123 -11.24 -4.03 15.94
N LEU A 124 -10.72 -2.97 15.27
CA LEU A 124 -10.76 -1.61 15.81
C LEU A 124 -12.15 -1.02 15.79
N ALA A 125 -13.00 -1.37 14.83
CA ALA A 125 -14.36 -0.87 14.75
C ALA A 125 -15.15 -1.33 15.97
N PRO A 126 -15.75 -0.42 16.76
CA PRO A 126 -16.61 -0.79 17.88
C PRO A 126 -17.93 -1.38 17.37
N ALA A 127 -18.48 -2.33 18.12
CA ALA A 127 -19.77 -2.94 17.80
C ALA A 127 -20.96 -2.06 18.18
N THR A 128 -20.82 -1.24 19.23
CA THR A 128 -21.90 -0.42 19.79
C THR A 128 -21.50 1.04 19.93
N ALA A 129 -22.48 1.93 19.93
CA ALA A 129 -22.35 3.37 20.13
C ALA A 129 -23.39 3.88 21.14
N LEU A 130 -23.03 4.85 21.98
CA LEU A 130 -23.93 5.53 22.89
C LEU A 130 -24.50 6.78 22.23
N LEU A 131 -25.76 6.70 21.78
CA LEU A 131 -26.48 7.82 21.16
C LEU A 131 -27.09 8.70 22.26
N LEU A 132 -26.83 10.02 22.16
CA LEU A 132 -27.48 11.02 23.02
C LEU A 132 -28.80 11.47 22.39
N LEU A 133 -29.89 11.25 23.10
CA LEU A 133 -31.22 11.68 22.67
C LEU A 133 -31.48 13.12 23.10
N LYS A 134 -31.95 13.95 22.17
CA LYS A 134 -32.37 15.34 22.43
C LYS A 134 -33.87 15.35 22.72
N ASP A 135 -34.28 16.07 23.77
CA ASP A 135 -35.68 16.35 24.06
C ASP A 135 -36.22 17.44 23.12
N LYS A 136 -37.52 17.67 23.11
CA LYS A 136 -38.21 18.70 22.29
C LYS A 136 -37.64 20.11 22.49
N GLU A 137 -36.99 20.35 23.63
CA GLU A 137 -36.32 21.62 23.99
C GLU A 137 -34.84 21.67 23.57
N GLY A 138 -34.33 20.65 22.88
CA GLY A 138 -32.93 20.59 22.41
C GLY A 138 -31.91 20.18 23.49
N LYS A 139 -32.34 19.87 24.72
CA LYS A 139 -31.47 19.37 25.78
C LYS A 139 -31.31 17.85 25.69
N TYR A 140 -30.12 17.36 26.05
CA TYR A 140 -29.88 15.90 26.12
C TYR A 140 -30.62 15.29 27.32
N SER A 141 -31.63 14.46 27.05
CA SER A 141 -32.52 13.89 28.07
C SER A 141 -32.31 12.39 28.31
N GLY A 142 -31.53 11.72 27.49
CA GLY A 142 -31.29 10.29 27.64
C GLY A 142 -30.12 9.76 26.84
N GLU A 143 -29.65 8.58 27.23
CA GLU A 143 -28.61 7.82 26.53
C GLU A 143 -29.21 6.50 26.06
N LYS A 144 -28.92 6.12 24.82
CA LYS A 144 -29.36 4.84 24.25
C LYS A 144 -28.16 4.16 23.60
N GLU A 145 -27.88 2.93 24.02
CA GLU A 145 -26.91 2.09 23.33
C GLU A 145 -27.54 1.54 22.04
N ILE A 146 -26.87 1.74 20.92
CA ILE A 146 -27.26 1.28 19.59
C ILE A 146 -26.11 0.52 18.95
N ASP A 147 -26.41 -0.31 17.96
CA ASP A 147 -25.39 -0.89 17.10
C ASP A 147 -24.68 0.22 16.32
N ALA A 148 -23.35 0.17 16.23
CA ALA A 148 -22.55 1.19 15.54
C ALA A 148 -22.93 1.32 14.05
N SER A 149 -23.46 0.26 13.44
CA SER A 149 -23.95 0.27 12.05
C SER A 149 -25.22 1.11 11.84
N LEU A 150 -25.94 1.43 12.91
CA LEU A 150 -27.17 2.24 12.87
C LEU A 150 -26.93 3.74 13.06
N VAL A 151 -25.70 4.14 13.36
CA VAL A 151 -25.32 5.56 13.49
C VAL A 151 -25.50 6.28 12.17
N GLN A 152 -26.10 7.47 12.21
CA GLN A 152 -26.32 8.32 11.04
C GLN A 152 -25.47 9.61 11.12
N PRO A 153 -25.13 10.21 9.96
CA PRO A 153 -24.49 11.51 9.96
C PRO A 153 -25.37 12.56 10.68
N GLY A 154 -24.74 13.32 11.57
CA GLY A 154 -25.44 14.31 12.40
C GLY A 154 -25.81 13.82 13.81
N ASP A 155 -25.77 12.50 14.06
CA ASP A 155 -26.02 11.95 15.39
C ASP A 155 -24.98 12.43 16.41
N THR A 156 -25.44 12.68 17.64
CA THR A 156 -24.57 13.03 18.75
C THR A 156 -24.27 11.78 19.58
N LEU A 157 -22.99 11.42 19.63
CA LEU A 157 -22.53 10.20 20.31
C LEU A 157 -21.69 10.56 21.53
N LYS A 158 -21.87 9.81 22.63
CA LYS A 158 -21.05 9.93 23.83
C LYS A 158 -19.95 8.88 23.81
N VAL A 159 -18.71 9.33 24.00
CA VAL A 159 -17.51 8.48 24.03
C VAL A 159 -16.92 8.52 25.43
N LEU A 160 -16.98 7.39 26.13
CA LEU A 160 -16.49 7.26 27.50
C LEU A 160 -14.96 7.07 27.52
N PRO A 161 -14.28 7.38 28.64
CA PRO A 161 -12.88 7.01 28.83
C PRO A 161 -12.66 5.50 28.67
N GLY A 162 -11.61 5.12 27.96
CA GLY A 162 -11.28 3.72 27.66
C GLY A 162 -12.15 3.08 26.57
N SER A 163 -13.13 3.79 26.00
CA SER A 163 -13.94 3.29 24.88
C SER A 163 -13.37 3.74 23.52
N LYS A 164 -13.73 2.98 22.49
CA LYS A 164 -13.40 3.34 21.11
C LYS A 164 -14.39 4.37 20.57
N VAL A 165 -13.90 5.27 19.73
CA VAL A 165 -14.71 6.25 19.01
C VAL A 165 -15.57 5.50 17.97
N PRO A 166 -16.92 5.62 17.98
CA PRO A 166 -17.78 4.77 17.16
C PRO A 166 -17.87 5.18 15.68
N ALA A 167 -17.63 6.44 15.35
CA ALA A 167 -17.70 6.96 13.99
C ALA A 167 -16.77 8.16 13.83
N ASP A 168 -16.44 8.54 12.60
CA ASP A 168 -15.72 9.79 12.36
C ASP A 168 -16.62 10.98 12.67
N GLY A 169 -16.09 11.98 13.33
CA GLY A 169 -16.89 13.11 13.77
C GLY A 169 -16.06 14.29 14.25
N VAL A 170 -16.77 15.26 14.78
CA VAL A 170 -16.21 16.46 15.40
C VAL A 170 -16.64 16.52 16.85
N VAL A 171 -15.71 16.85 17.74
CA VAL A 171 -16.00 17.03 19.17
C VAL A 171 -16.86 18.29 19.35
N ILE A 172 -18.05 18.12 19.95
CA ILE A 172 -18.97 19.22 20.25
C ILE A 172 -18.93 19.63 21.73
N TRP A 173 -18.50 18.72 22.62
CA TRP A 173 -18.37 18.98 24.05
C TRP A 173 -17.32 18.06 24.67
N GLY A 174 -16.58 18.58 25.64
CA GLY A 174 -15.55 17.84 26.39
C GLY A 174 -14.15 18.03 25.84
N THR A 175 -13.17 17.58 26.61
CA THR A 175 -11.75 17.53 26.26
C THR A 175 -11.17 16.21 26.69
N SER A 176 -10.33 15.59 25.86
CA SER A 176 -9.65 14.33 26.18
C SER A 176 -8.39 14.15 25.35
N HIS A 177 -7.62 13.12 25.69
CA HIS A 177 -6.54 12.61 24.84
C HIS A 177 -7.03 11.35 24.15
N VAL A 178 -6.83 11.29 22.83
CA VAL A 178 -7.22 10.16 22.00
C VAL A 178 -5.96 9.49 21.44
N ASN A 179 -5.88 8.17 21.62
CA ASN A 179 -4.81 7.37 21.06
C ASN A 179 -5.19 6.97 19.62
N GLU A 180 -4.53 7.57 18.64
CA GLU A 180 -4.72 7.31 17.21
C GLU A 180 -3.64 6.37 16.63
N SER A 181 -2.79 5.77 17.48
CA SER A 181 -1.62 4.98 17.06
C SER A 181 -1.95 3.82 16.11
N MET A 182 -3.12 3.23 16.24
CA MET A 182 -3.55 2.11 15.40
C MET A 182 -3.94 2.54 13.98
N VAL A 183 -4.28 3.81 13.79
CA VAL A 183 -4.63 4.39 12.49
C VAL A 183 -3.45 5.19 11.93
N THR A 184 -2.87 6.08 12.72
CA THR A 184 -1.78 6.96 12.29
C THR A 184 -0.39 6.36 12.47
N GLY A 185 -0.23 5.37 13.36
CA GLY A 185 1.06 4.79 13.74
C GLY A 185 1.87 5.65 14.70
N GLU A 186 1.33 6.78 15.21
CA GLU A 186 1.98 7.63 16.20
C GLU A 186 1.64 7.19 17.61
N SER A 187 2.66 6.95 18.45
CA SER A 187 2.46 6.43 19.80
C SER A 187 2.01 7.49 20.82
N VAL A 188 2.11 8.77 20.46
CA VAL A 188 1.77 9.88 21.37
C VAL A 188 0.28 10.18 21.26
N PRO A 189 -0.49 10.15 22.37
CA PRO A 189 -1.89 10.54 22.36
C PRO A 189 -2.08 12.01 21.99
N ILE A 190 -3.09 12.29 21.18
CA ILE A 190 -3.40 13.63 20.67
C ILE A 190 -4.50 14.26 21.52
N SER A 191 -4.30 15.50 21.98
CA SER A 191 -5.32 16.26 22.68
C SER A 191 -6.46 16.63 21.71
N LYS A 192 -7.68 16.33 22.08
CA LYS A 192 -8.92 16.68 21.36
C LYS A 192 -9.75 17.62 22.21
N GLU A 193 -10.07 18.76 21.60
CA GLU A 193 -10.90 19.81 22.18
C GLU A 193 -12.12 20.03 21.31
N VAL A 194 -13.01 20.89 21.74
CA VAL A 194 -14.21 21.24 20.96
C VAL A 194 -13.81 21.74 19.55
N SER A 195 -14.50 21.23 18.54
CA SER A 195 -14.21 21.42 17.10
C SER A 195 -13.01 20.62 16.57
N SER A 196 -12.37 19.78 17.38
CA SER A 196 -11.33 18.87 16.89
C SER A 196 -11.96 17.66 16.17
N PRO A 197 -11.41 17.24 15.02
CA PRO A 197 -11.86 16.03 14.34
C PRO A 197 -11.39 14.79 15.13
N VAL A 198 -12.24 13.75 15.16
CA VAL A 198 -11.95 12.44 15.74
C VAL A 198 -12.19 11.35 14.71
N ILE A 199 -11.38 10.30 14.77
CA ILE A 199 -11.41 9.18 13.82
C ILE A 199 -12.04 7.96 14.50
N GLY A 200 -13.00 7.33 13.84
CA GLY A 200 -13.62 6.09 14.30
C GLY A 200 -12.60 4.95 14.48
N GLY A 201 -12.78 4.16 15.53
CA GLY A 201 -11.87 3.07 15.90
C GLY A 201 -10.69 3.49 16.78
N THR A 202 -10.44 4.79 16.98
CA THR A 202 -9.41 5.30 17.90
C THR A 202 -9.87 5.21 19.35
N MET A 203 -8.94 5.17 20.30
CA MET A 203 -9.25 4.96 21.72
C MET A 203 -9.22 6.26 22.50
N ASN A 204 -10.34 6.60 23.14
CA ASN A 204 -10.44 7.71 24.07
C ASN A 204 -9.81 7.34 25.43
N LEU A 205 -8.91 8.17 25.99
CA LEU A 205 -8.14 7.79 27.17
C LEU A 205 -8.74 8.30 28.49
N HIS A 206 -8.94 9.60 28.65
CA HIS A 206 -9.17 10.18 29.98
C HIS A 206 -10.48 10.92 30.16
N GLY A 207 -10.91 11.73 29.21
CA GLY A 207 -12.11 12.57 29.29
C GLY A 207 -13.35 11.94 28.65
N VAL A 208 -14.52 12.46 28.97
CA VAL A 208 -15.75 12.15 28.22
C VAL A 208 -15.84 13.12 27.05
N LEU A 209 -16.10 12.59 25.86
CA LEU A 209 -16.32 13.39 24.66
C LEU A 209 -17.75 13.20 24.15
N HIS A 210 -18.41 14.29 23.76
CA HIS A 210 -19.56 14.22 22.90
C HIS A 210 -19.12 14.62 21.49
N ILE A 211 -19.37 13.74 20.53
CA ILE A 211 -19.00 13.92 19.15
C ILE A 211 -20.24 13.97 18.27
N GLN A 212 -20.22 14.79 17.25
CA GLN A 212 -21.21 14.76 16.18
C GLN A 212 -20.65 13.92 15.04
N ALA A 213 -21.35 12.84 14.67
CA ALA A 213 -20.95 11.97 13.58
C ALA A 213 -21.01 12.71 12.23
N THR A 214 -19.91 12.65 11.47
CA THR A 214 -19.82 13.27 10.14
C THR A 214 -19.76 12.21 9.03
N LYS A 215 -18.99 11.14 9.24
CA LYS A 215 -18.87 10.00 8.33
C LYS A 215 -19.15 8.72 9.09
N VAL A 216 -19.96 7.84 8.50
CA VAL A 216 -20.42 6.59 9.12
C VAL A 216 -20.29 5.42 8.16
N GLY A 217 -20.28 4.19 8.68
CA GLY A 217 -20.25 2.96 7.89
C GLY A 217 -19.04 2.88 6.95
N SER A 218 -19.30 2.66 5.67
CA SER A 218 -18.24 2.55 4.64
C SER A 218 -17.50 3.88 4.35
N GLY A 219 -18.08 5.01 4.75
CA GLY A 219 -17.49 6.34 4.57
C GLY A 219 -16.45 6.70 5.63
N THR A 220 -16.29 5.92 6.71
CA THR A 220 -15.29 6.20 7.75
C THR A 220 -13.87 5.98 7.24
N VAL A 221 -12.92 6.74 7.76
CA VAL A 221 -11.48 6.61 7.43
C VAL A 221 -11.00 5.17 7.66
N LEU A 222 -11.43 4.53 8.73
CA LEU A 222 -11.07 3.14 9.02
C LEU A 222 -11.61 2.17 7.95
N SER A 223 -12.85 2.34 7.51
CA SER A 223 -13.43 1.50 6.43
C SER A 223 -12.74 1.72 5.10
N GLN A 224 -12.36 2.95 4.78
CA GLN A 224 -11.58 3.27 3.58
C GLN A 224 -10.19 2.63 3.64
N ILE A 225 -9.50 2.67 4.79
CA ILE A 225 -8.21 2.00 5.00
C ILE A 225 -8.35 0.49 4.75
N ILE A 226 -9.36 -0.16 5.33
CA ILE A 226 -9.62 -1.59 5.15
C ILE A 226 -9.83 -1.91 3.67
N SER A 227 -10.71 -1.16 3.00
CA SER A 227 -11.00 -1.34 1.57
C SER A 227 -9.76 -1.16 0.68
N LEU A 228 -8.92 -0.16 0.97
CA LEU A 228 -7.66 0.05 0.25
C LEU A 228 -6.70 -1.14 0.40
N VAL A 229 -6.55 -1.66 1.62
CA VAL A 229 -5.67 -2.81 1.88
C VAL A 229 -6.22 -4.08 1.22
N GLU A 230 -7.53 -4.31 1.23
CA GLU A 230 -8.18 -5.42 0.52
C GLU A 230 -7.98 -5.32 -1.00
N THR A 231 -8.23 -4.15 -1.58
CA THR A 231 -8.01 -3.88 -3.01
C THR A 231 -6.56 -4.10 -3.41
N ALA A 232 -5.62 -3.65 -2.57
CA ALA A 232 -4.20 -3.85 -2.78
C ALA A 232 -3.80 -5.32 -2.84
N GLN A 233 -4.40 -6.15 -2.00
CA GLN A 233 -4.13 -7.59 -1.97
C GLN A 233 -4.69 -8.33 -3.19
N MET A 234 -5.75 -7.83 -3.81
CA MET A 234 -6.36 -8.43 -5.00
C MET A 234 -5.70 -7.98 -6.31
N SER A 235 -4.99 -6.85 -6.31
CA SER A 235 -4.34 -6.34 -7.52
C SER A 235 -3.10 -7.15 -7.89
N LYS A 236 -2.98 -7.50 -9.19
CA LYS A 236 -1.83 -8.24 -9.72
C LYS A 236 -0.75 -7.28 -10.20
N ALA A 237 0.44 -7.36 -9.61
CA ALA A 237 1.61 -6.64 -10.10
C ALA A 237 2.03 -7.12 -11.51
N PRO A 238 2.58 -6.26 -12.38
CA PRO A 238 3.09 -6.63 -13.71
C PRO A 238 4.08 -7.79 -13.68
N ILE A 239 4.97 -7.84 -12.71
CA ILE A 239 5.92 -8.95 -12.52
C ILE A 239 5.21 -10.29 -12.28
N GLN A 240 4.02 -10.29 -11.69
CA GLN A 240 3.23 -11.51 -11.54
C GLN A 240 2.68 -11.99 -12.89
N LYS A 241 2.22 -11.08 -13.76
CA LYS A 241 1.78 -11.43 -15.11
C LYS A 241 2.93 -12.05 -15.91
N PHE A 242 4.14 -11.52 -15.78
CA PHE A 242 5.35 -12.07 -16.40
C PHE A 242 5.66 -13.48 -15.85
N ALA A 243 5.55 -13.69 -14.54
CA ALA A 243 5.75 -15.01 -13.95
C ALA A 243 4.70 -16.03 -14.43
N ASP A 244 3.44 -15.63 -14.54
CA ASP A 244 2.36 -16.47 -15.09
C ASP A 244 2.65 -16.83 -16.56
N TYR A 245 3.18 -15.90 -17.36
CA TYR A 245 3.61 -16.15 -18.73
C TYR A 245 4.78 -17.14 -18.79
N VAL A 246 5.81 -16.96 -17.97
CA VAL A 246 6.94 -17.90 -17.89
C VAL A 246 6.45 -19.29 -17.50
N ALA A 247 5.54 -19.40 -16.53
CA ALA A 247 4.96 -20.67 -16.13
C ALA A 247 4.18 -21.37 -17.26
N SER A 248 3.49 -20.61 -18.10
CA SER A 248 2.74 -21.15 -19.24
C SER A 248 3.64 -21.78 -20.33
N ILE A 249 4.85 -21.28 -20.50
CA ILE A 249 5.87 -21.84 -21.42
C ILE A 249 6.59 -23.03 -20.75
N PHE A 250 6.85 -22.92 -19.45
CA PHE A 250 7.62 -23.90 -18.70
C PHE A 250 6.92 -25.27 -18.64
N VAL A 251 5.61 -25.32 -18.48
CA VAL A 251 4.85 -26.59 -18.38
C VAL A 251 4.96 -27.45 -19.64
N PRO A 252 4.76 -26.95 -20.88
CA PRO A 252 5.01 -27.73 -22.10
C PRO A 252 6.46 -28.23 -22.23
N ILE A 253 7.45 -27.40 -21.83
CA ILE A 253 8.86 -27.79 -21.84
C ILE A 253 9.10 -28.98 -20.91
N VAL A 254 8.52 -28.94 -19.71
CA VAL A 254 8.63 -30.04 -18.73
C VAL A 254 8.00 -31.32 -19.25
N ILE A 255 6.82 -31.25 -19.86
CA ILE A 255 6.15 -32.43 -20.46
C ILE A 255 7.04 -33.04 -21.55
N THR A 256 7.63 -32.20 -22.42
CA THR A 256 8.54 -32.65 -23.47
C THR A 256 9.81 -33.30 -22.86
N LEU A 257 10.40 -32.67 -21.84
CA LEU A 257 11.58 -33.19 -21.16
C LEU A 257 11.29 -34.51 -20.45
N SER A 258 10.13 -34.64 -19.83
CA SER A 258 9.67 -35.89 -19.20
C SER A 258 9.54 -37.02 -20.24
N LEU A 259 8.95 -36.73 -21.40
CA LEU A 259 8.84 -37.70 -22.50
C LEU A 259 10.21 -38.08 -23.06
N LEU A 260 11.11 -37.12 -23.24
CA LEU A 260 12.47 -37.39 -23.66
C LEU A 260 13.23 -38.24 -22.62
N THR A 261 13.05 -37.99 -21.33
CA THR A 261 13.63 -38.79 -20.26
C THR A 261 13.10 -40.22 -20.31
N PHE A 262 11.80 -40.39 -20.50
CA PHE A 262 11.22 -41.72 -20.68
C PHE A 262 11.83 -42.47 -21.87
N LEU A 263 11.85 -41.83 -23.04
CA LEU A 263 12.39 -42.41 -24.27
C LEU A 263 13.86 -42.75 -24.15
N ALA A 264 14.67 -41.87 -23.57
CA ALA A 264 16.11 -42.11 -23.38
C ALA A 264 16.38 -43.35 -22.50
N TRP A 265 15.77 -43.43 -21.32
CA TRP A 265 15.95 -44.57 -20.43
C TRP A 265 15.37 -45.87 -21.00
N PHE A 266 14.22 -45.77 -21.68
CA PHE A 266 13.58 -46.94 -22.31
C PHE A 266 14.43 -47.50 -23.47
N LEU A 267 14.92 -46.63 -24.35
CA LEU A 267 15.77 -47.03 -25.46
C LEU A 267 17.11 -47.61 -24.98
N CYS A 268 17.74 -46.94 -24.00
CA CYS A 268 18.97 -47.44 -23.40
C CYS A 268 18.77 -48.80 -22.75
N GLY A 269 17.64 -49.06 -22.09
CA GLY A 269 17.29 -50.35 -21.51
C GLY A 269 17.04 -51.42 -22.57
N TRP A 270 16.29 -51.07 -23.62
CA TRP A 270 15.99 -51.97 -24.74
C TRP A 270 17.23 -52.36 -25.53
N LEU A 271 18.18 -51.41 -25.69
CA LEU A 271 19.47 -51.67 -26.35
C LEU A 271 20.50 -52.34 -25.43
N GLY A 272 20.18 -52.57 -24.15
CA GLY A 272 21.11 -53.17 -23.19
C GLY A 272 22.29 -52.28 -22.80
N ALA A 273 22.13 -50.95 -22.92
CA ALA A 273 23.21 -49.97 -22.67
C ALA A 273 23.54 -49.82 -21.15
N TYR A 274 22.73 -50.39 -20.26
CA TYR A 274 23.00 -50.41 -18.81
C TYR A 274 22.75 -51.82 -18.20
N PRO A 275 23.41 -52.15 -17.05
CA PRO A 275 23.30 -53.45 -16.42
C PRO A 275 21.87 -53.77 -15.96
N ASN A 276 21.42 -55.01 -16.14
CA ASN A 276 20.12 -55.48 -15.65
C ASN A 276 19.95 -55.36 -14.12
N SER A 277 21.05 -55.26 -13.38
CA SER A 277 21.02 -55.00 -11.92
C SER A 277 20.39 -53.68 -11.54
N TRP A 278 20.40 -52.68 -12.44
CA TRP A 278 19.78 -51.37 -12.20
C TRP A 278 18.25 -51.41 -12.26
N SER A 279 17.70 -52.29 -13.07
CA SER A 279 16.25 -52.49 -13.21
C SER A 279 15.72 -53.64 -12.34
N ALA A 280 16.56 -54.28 -11.50
CA ALA A 280 16.20 -55.45 -10.72
C ALA A 280 15.01 -55.25 -9.76
N GLU A 281 14.90 -54.06 -9.15
CA GLU A 281 13.75 -53.69 -8.31
C GLU A 281 12.49 -53.39 -9.12
N SER A 282 12.62 -52.99 -10.39
CA SER A 282 11.51 -52.55 -11.25
C SER A 282 11.01 -53.64 -12.20
N SER A 283 11.63 -54.79 -12.27
CA SER A 283 11.31 -55.97 -13.11
C SER A 283 11.24 -55.73 -14.64
N ASN A 284 11.14 -54.49 -15.13
CA ASN A 284 11.06 -54.12 -16.54
C ASN A 284 11.65 -52.74 -16.82
N CYS A 285 12.39 -52.58 -17.95
CA CYS A 285 12.93 -51.28 -18.39
C CYS A 285 11.82 -50.22 -18.62
N PHE A 286 10.60 -50.65 -18.96
CA PHE A 286 9.46 -49.74 -19.10
C PHE A 286 9.12 -49.04 -17.78
N VAL A 287 9.00 -49.83 -16.70
CA VAL A 287 8.64 -49.30 -15.37
C VAL A 287 9.73 -48.38 -14.83
N PHE A 288 10.98 -48.80 -14.99
CA PHE A 288 12.14 -48.02 -14.58
C PHE A 288 12.18 -46.65 -15.27
N SER A 289 11.98 -46.64 -16.59
CA SER A 289 11.91 -45.39 -17.37
C SER A 289 10.70 -44.50 -17.00
N LEU A 290 9.54 -45.14 -16.75
CA LEU A 290 8.33 -44.46 -16.36
C LEU A 290 8.48 -43.75 -15.00
N MET A 291 9.19 -44.33 -14.05
CA MET A 291 9.41 -43.73 -12.73
C MET A 291 10.27 -42.48 -12.80
N PHE A 292 11.31 -42.43 -13.62
CA PHE A 292 12.07 -41.20 -13.87
C PHE A 292 11.22 -40.11 -14.53
N SER A 293 10.44 -40.49 -15.54
CA SER A 293 9.53 -39.56 -16.24
C SER A 293 8.51 -38.95 -15.29
N ILE A 294 7.85 -39.75 -14.45
CA ILE A 294 6.89 -39.24 -13.46
C ILE A 294 7.59 -38.34 -12.44
N SER A 295 8.80 -38.70 -11.98
CA SER A 295 9.58 -37.88 -11.05
C SER A 295 9.89 -36.51 -11.64
N VAL A 296 10.25 -36.41 -12.93
CA VAL A 296 10.47 -35.14 -13.64
C VAL A 296 9.20 -34.29 -13.68
N VAL A 297 8.06 -34.90 -14.06
CA VAL A 297 6.77 -34.15 -14.11
C VAL A 297 6.40 -33.59 -12.74
N VAL A 298 6.57 -34.38 -11.69
CA VAL A 298 6.15 -33.97 -10.34
C VAL A 298 7.05 -32.90 -9.76
N ILE A 299 8.38 -33.04 -9.88
CA ILE A 299 9.33 -32.11 -9.27
C ILE A 299 9.35 -30.75 -9.98
N ALA A 300 9.09 -30.74 -11.27
CA ALA A 300 9.14 -29.54 -12.10
C ALA A 300 7.91 -28.63 -11.96
N CYS A 301 7.02 -28.91 -11.02
CA CYS A 301 5.87 -28.02 -10.77
C CYS A 301 6.35 -26.61 -10.35
N PRO A 302 5.97 -25.53 -11.07
CA PRO A 302 6.40 -24.18 -10.74
C PRO A 302 5.56 -23.52 -9.63
N CYS A 303 5.11 -24.30 -8.63
CA CYS A 303 4.19 -23.83 -7.58
C CYS A 303 4.76 -22.67 -6.78
N ALA A 304 6.05 -22.69 -6.44
CA ALA A 304 6.74 -21.65 -5.69
C ALA A 304 6.81 -20.32 -6.48
N LEU A 305 6.92 -20.39 -7.82
CA LEU A 305 6.97 -19.22 -8.70
C LEU A 305 5.68 -18.41 -8.63
N GLY A 306 4.52 -19.07 -8.67
CA GLY A 306 3.21 -18.42 -8.58
C GLY A 306 2.91 -17.78 -7.23
N LEU A 307 3.65 -18.17 -6.16
CA LEU A 307 3.47 -17.66 -4.81
C LEU A 307 4.40 -16.50 -4.46
N ALA A 308 5.50 -16.32 -5.19
CA ALA A 308 6.58 -15.40 -4.85
C ALA A 308 6.11 -13.94 -4.73
N THR A 309 5.32 -13.44 -5.68
CA THR A 309 4.80 -12.07 -5.68
C THR A 309 3.60 -11.89 -4.75
N PRO A 310 2.50 -12.69 -4.84
CA PRO A 310 1.30 -12.42 -4.04
C PRO A 310 1.59 -12.44 -2.53
N THR A 311 2.41 -13.38 -2.06
CA THR A 311 2.73 -13.46 -0.62
C THR A 311 3.59 -12.29 -0.15
N ALA A 312 4.56 -11.86 -0.95
CA ALA A 312 5.41 -10.72 -0.59
C ALA A 312 4.63 -9.40 -0.61
N VAL A 313 3.79 -9.17 -1.63
CA VAL A 313 2.92 -7.98 -1.72
C VAL A 313 1.96 -7.94 -0.54
N MET A 314 1.30 -9.06 -0.21
CA MET A 314 0.36 -9.13 0.91
C MET A 314 1.03 -8.82 2.25
N VAL A 315 2.24 -9.32 2.49
CA VAL A 315 3.01 -9.00 3.71
C VAL A 315 3.43 -7.54 3.70
N ALA A 316 3.91 -7.03 2.57
CA ALA A 316 4.41 -5.65 2.44
C ALA A 316 3.29 -4.62 2.66
N THR A 317 2.09 -4.83 2.07
CA THR A 317 0.93 -3.95 2.28
C THR A 317 0.50 -3.92 3.73
N GLY A 318 0.49 -5.08 4.42
CA GLY A 318 0.21 -5.16 5.85
C GLY A 318 1.28 -4.48 6.71
N VAL A 319 2.56 -4.60 6.36
CA VAL A 319 3.66 -3.91 7.03
C VAL A 319 3.57 -2.40 6.78
N GLY A 320 3.28 -1.97 5.56
CA GLY A 320 3.06 -0.57 5.20
C GLY A 320 1.95 0.06 6.04
N ALA A 321 0.79 -0.60 6.12
CA ALA A 321 -0.35 -0.14 6.91
C ALA A 321 0.02 0.05 8.40
N ASN A 322 0.77 -0.88 9.00
CA ASN A 322 1.25 -0.75 10.38
C ASN A 322 2.22 0.44 10.58
N HIS A 323 2.85 0.92 9.53
CA HIS A 323 3.74 2.09 9.55
C HIS A 323 3.05 3.37 9.07
N GLY A 324 1.72 3.35 8.87
CA GLY A 324 0.96 4.51 8.38
C GLY A 324 1.10 4.77 6.88
N VAL A 325 1.59 3.80 6.12
CA VAL A 325 1.75 3.87 4.65
C VAL A 325 0.79 2.88 4.00
N LEU A 326 -0.29 3.39 3.41
CA LEU A 326 -1.24 2.58 2.65
C LEU A 326 -0.82 2.53 1.19
N VAL A 327 -0.95 1.36 0.59
CA VAL A 327 -0.57 1.12 -0.81
C VAL A 327 -1.78 0.57 -1.56
N LYS A 328 -2.15 1.13 -2.69
CA LYS A 328 -3.31 0.70 -3.48
C LYS A 328 -3.09 -0.55 -4.34
N GLY A 329 -1.91 -1.13 -4.34
CA GLY A 329 -1.71 -2.35 -5.11
C GLY A 329 -0.26 -2.78 -5.28
N GLY A 330 -0.10 -4.02 -5.76
CA GLY A 330 1.21 -4.56 -6.13
C GLY A 330 1.88 -3.80 -7.28
N ASP A 331 1.06 -3.21 -8.15
CA ASP A 331 1.48 -2.36 -9.25
C ASP A 331 2.14 -1.07 -8.75
N ALA A 332 1.51 -0.39 -7.79
CA ALA A 332 2.07 0.78 -7.13
C ALA A 332 3.42 0.47 -6.46
N LEU A 333 3.51 -0.67 -5.73
CA LEU A 333 4.77 -1.15 -5.15
C LEU A 333 5.85 -1.37 -6.21
N GLU A 334 5.50 -1.94 -7.37
CA GLU A 334 6.44 -2.19 -8.45
C GLU A 334 6.98 -0.90 -9.06
N ARG A 335 6.13 0.09 -9.30
CA ARG A 335 6.56 1.39 -9.82
C ARG A 335 7.41 2.15 -8.81
N ALA A 336 7.03 2.15 -7.54
CA ALA A 336 7.72 2.90 -6.48
C ALA A 336 9.17 2.46 -6.23
N GLN A 337 9.53 1.19 -6.48
CA GLN A 337 10.93 0.76 -6.35
C GLN A 337 11.88 1.45 -7.34
N ASN A 338 11.36 1.87 -8.51
CA ASN A 338 12.13 2.43 -9.61
C ASN A 338 12.09 3.97 -9.65
N VAL A 339 11.49 4.62 -8.65
CA VAL A 339 11.39 6.09 -8.58
C VAL A 339 12.76 6.72 -8.64
N LYS A 340 12.94 7.63 -9.63
CA LYS A 340 14.13 8.47 -9.82
C LYS A 340 13.91 9.91 -9.41
N TYR A 341 12.71 10.45 -9.61
CA TYR A 341 12.35 11.81 -9.26
C TYR A 341 11.20 11.80 -8.26
N VAL A 342 11.29 12.60 -7.22
CA VAL A 342 10.18 12.88 -6.30
C VAL A 342 9.88 14.36 -6.39
N ILE A 343 8.71 14.66 -6.91
CA ILE A 343 8.20 16.03 -7.00
C ILE A 343 7.41 16.32 -5.72
N PHE A 344 7.76 17.39 -5.05
CA PHE A 344 7.05 17.90 -3.89
C PHE A 344 6.26 19.15 -4.26
N ASP A 345 4.98 19.20 -3.90
CA ASP A 345 4.31 20.48 -3.78
C ASP A 345 4.90 21.25 -2.59
N LYS A 346 4.85 22.58 -2.64
CA LYS A 346 5.31 23.41 -1.55
C LYS A 346 4.29 23.44 -0.40
N THR A 347 3.09 23.93 -0.69
CA THR A 347 2.08 24.31 0.30
C THR A 347 1.39 23.08 0.91
N GLY A 348 1.38 22.97 2.25
CA GLY A 348 0.80 21.80 2.94
C GLY A 348 1.63 20.52 2.85
N THR A 349 2.59 20.45 1.91
CA THR A 349 3.49 19.29 1.71
C THR A 349 4.86 19.52 2.34
N LEU A 350 5.70 20.40 1.79
CA LEU A 350 6.97 20.80 2.40
C LEU A 350 6.77 21.74 3.59
N THR A 351 5.70 22.55 3.54
CA THR A 351 5.30 23.46 4.60
C THR A 351 4.14 22.88 5.42
N GLN A 352 3.83 23.54 6.54
CA GLN A 352 2.78 23.08 7.46
C GLN A 352 1.35 23.34 6.95
N GLY A 353 1.18 24.11 5.86
CA GLY A 353 -0.13 24.54 5.36
C GLY A 353 -0.84 25.53 6.30
N LYS A 354 -0.09 26.16 7.20
CA LYS A 354 -0.58 27.14 8.16
C LYS A 354 0.09 28.49 7.89
N ALA A 355 -0.43 29.18 6.90
CA ALA A 355 0.02 30.54 6.61
C ALA A 355 -0.14 31.44 7.85
N THR A 356 0.88 32.22 8.16
CA THR A 356 0.87 33.18 9.26
C THR A 356 1.43 34.51 8.79
N VAL A 357 0.77 35.60 9.16
CA VAL A 357 1.27 36.95 8.90
C VAL A 357 2.45 37.23 9.84
N THR A 358 3.60 37.57 9.29
CA THR A 358 4.80 37.88 10.05
C THR A 358 5.13 39.36 10.07
N THR A 359 4.67 40.12 9.09
CA THR A 359 5.01 41.52 8.92
C THR A 359 3.86 42.24 8.22
N ALA A 360 3.49 43.42 8.69
CA ALA A 360 2.64 44.38 7.99
C ALA A 360 3.35 45.73 7.98
N LYS A 361 3.53 46.32 6.78
CA LYS A 361 4.19 47.62 6.62
C LYS A 361 3.29 48.55 5.82
N ILE A 362 3.09 49.74 6.33
CA ILE A 362 2.22 50.77 5.77
C ILE A 362 3.10 51.87 5.19
N PHE A 363 2.69 52.39 4.02
CA PHE A 363 3.39 53.46 3.28
C PHE A 363 2.54 54.70 3.11
N SER A 364 1.28 54.69 3.58
CA SER A 364 0.28 55.77 3.33
C SER A 364 -0.01 56.64 4.54
N GLY A 365 0.67 56.55 5.65
CA GLY A 365 0.37 57.28 6.89
C GLY A 365 -0.95 56.89 7.57
N MET A 366 -1.64 55.83 7.12
CA MET A 366 -2.83 55.23 7.75
C MET A 366 -2.43 54.52 9.06
N ASP A 367 -3.35 54.48 10.04
CA ASP A 367 -3.11 53.66 11.24
C ASP A 367 -3.12 52.16 10.92
N LEU A 368 -2.33 51.39 11.68
CA LEU A 368 -2.22 49.94 11.48
C LEU A 368 -3.55 49.23 11.71
N GLY A 369 -4.35 49.66 12.68
CA GLY A 369 -5.66 49.11 12.98
C GLY A 369 -6.64 49.30 11.83
N ASP A 370 -6.68 50.52 11.24
CA ASP A 370 -7.52 50.83 10.09
C ASP A 370 -7.10 50.07 8.84
N PHE A 371 -5.78 49.96 8.60
CA PHE A 371 -5.22 49.17 7.49
C PHE A 371 -5.62 47.71 7.60
N LEU A 372 -5.43 47.08 8.77
CA LEU A 372 -5.77 45.69 8.99
C LEU A 372 -7.27 45.42 8.91
N THR A 373 -8.12 46.35 9.42
CA THR A 373 -9.57 46.26 9.32
C THR A 373 -10.02 46.30 7.86
N LEU A 374 -9.43 47.18 7.07
CA LEU A 374 -9.74 47.35 5.64
C LEU A 374 -9.37 46.06 4.87
N VAL A 375 -8.16 45.53 5.07
CA VAL A 375 -7.69 44.32 4.38
C VAL A 375 -8.47 43.11 4.84
N ALA A 376 -8.73 42.96 6.14
CA ALA A 376 -9.52 41.84 6.69
C ALA A 376 -10.95 41.86 6.13
N SER A 377 -11.58 43.05 5.99
CA SER A 377 -12.90 43.18 5.39
C SER A 377 -12.89 42.71 3.93
N ALA A 378 -11.88 43.12 3.14
CA ALA A 378 -11.73 42.68 1.75
C ALA A 378 -11.56 41.16 1.61
N GLU A 379 -10.76 40.54 2.50
CA GLU A 379 -10.46 39.10 2.46
C GLU A 379 -11.52 38.22 3.16
N ALA A 380 -12.48 38.79 3.86
CA ALA A 380 -13.51 38.05 4.59
C ALA A 380 -14.37 37.14 3.71
N SER A 381 -14.54 37.51 2.44
CA SER A 381 -15.28 36.74 1.44
C SER A 381 -14.40 35.79 0.62
N SER A 382 -13.10 35.74 0.89
CA SER A 382 -12.14 34.90 0.19
C SER A 382 -11.94 33.55 0.92
N GLU A 383 -12.02 32.44 0.21
CA GLU A 383 -11.74 31.11 0.74
C GLU A 383 -10.24 30.76 0.74
N HIS A 384 -9.38 31.64 0.26
CA HIS A 384 -7.96 31.36 0.11
C HIS A 384 -7.26 31.22 1.48
N PRO A 385 -6.29 30.28 1.65
CA PRO A 385 -5.55 30.10 2.91
C PRO A 385 -4.85 31.37 3.43
N LEU A 386 -4.37 32.21 2.53
CA LEU A 386 -3.75 33.50 2.88
C LEU A 386 -4.75 34.49 3.48
N ALA A 387 -5.99 34.50 2.97
CA ALA A 387 -7.07 35.31 3.52
C ALA A 387 -7.37 34.98 4.98
N LYS A 388 -7.43 33.67 5.30
CA LYS A 388 -7.62 33.20 6.68
C LYS A 388 -6.50 33.69 7.60
N ALA A 389 -5.24 33.64 7.13
CA ALA A 389 -4.10 34.13 7.90
C ALA A 389 -4.21 35.66 8.18
N ILE A 390 -4.63 36.43 7.21
CA ILE A 390 -4.85 37.89 7.35
C ILE A 390 -5.97 38.15 8.35
N LEU A 391 -7.11 37.47 8.20
CA LEU A 391 -8.25 37.61 9.11
C LEU A 391 -7.87 37.24 10.56
N ASP A 392 -7.13 36.16 10.76
CA ASP A 392 -6.67 35.74 12.08
C ASP A 392 -5.73 36.77 12.70
N TYR A 393 -4.79 37.31 11.93
CA TYR A 393 -3.88 38.35 12.36
C TYR A 393 -4.58 39.64 12.72
N ALA A 394 -5.46 40.13 11.87
CA ALA A 394 -6.24 41.35 12.09
C ALA A 394 -7.18 41.23 13.30
N PHE A 395 -7.83 40.06 13.48
CA PHE A 395 -8.66 39.74 14.64
C PHE A 395 -7.84 39.84 15.95
N HIS A 396 -6.67 39.19 16.00
CA HIS A 396 -5.80 39.25 17.18
C HIS A 396 -5.34 40.66 17.48
N PHE A 397 -4.97 41.43 16.45
CA PHE A 397 -4.54 42.80 16.63
C PHE A 397 -5.68 43.70 17.17
N HIS A 398 -6.88 43.54 16.61
CA HIS A 398 -8.05 44.38 16.98
C HIS A 398 -8.47 44.14 18.45
N PHE A 399 -8.48 42.89 18.93
CA PHE A 399 -8.98 42.57 20.28
C PHE A 399 -7.92 42.53 21.36
N PHE A 400 -6.65 42.30 21.05
CA PHE A 400 -5.59 42.12 22.03
C PHE A 400 -4.45 43.14 21.94
N GLY A 401 -4.40 43.98 20.93
CA GLY A 401 -3.38 45.01 20.76
C GLY A 401 -1.94 44.50 20.67
N LYS A 402 -1.75 43.18 20.52
CA LYS A 402 -0.44 42.50 20.45
C LYS A 402 -0.45 41.45 19.36
N LEU A 403 0.73 41.19 18.80
CA LEU A 403 0.97 40.10 17.86
C LEU A 403 0.64 38.72 18.48
N PRO A 404 -0.02 37.81 17.74
CA PRO A 404 -0.37 36.48 18.26
C PRO A 404 0.89 35.69 18.64
N SER A 405 0.93 35.19 19.87
CA SER A 405 1.89 34.18 20.28
C SER A 405 1.27 32.78 20.04
N ALA A 406 2.10 31.77 19.76
CA ALA A 406 1.71 30.44 19.27
C ALA A 406 0.77 29.60 20.19
N LYS A 407 0.16 30.17 21.23
CA LYS A 407 -0.60 29.46 22.26
C LYS A 407 -2.07 29.86 22.44
N ASP A 408 -2.58 30.85 21.72
CA ASP A 408 -3.93 31.36 21.99
C ASP A 408 -4.97 30.78 21.04
N SER A 409 -5.75 29.82 21.50
CA SER A 409 -6.86 29.20 20.79
C SER A 409 -8.22 29.68 21.33
N ILE A 410 -8.83 30.68 20.65
CA ILE A 410 -10.20 31.11 20.92
C ILE A 410 -11.05 30.90 19.67
N LYS A 411 -11.56 29.69 19.45
CA LYS A 411 -12.30 29.35 18.22
C LYS A 411 -13.82 29.58 18.26
N LYS A 412 -14.47 29.61 19.41
CA LYS A 412 -15.94 29.53 19.51
C LYS A 412 -16.73 30.85 19.51
N ARG A 413 -16.10 32.02 19.60
CA ARG A 413 -16.79 33.32 19.50
C ARG A 413 -16.44 34.06 18.22
N LYS A 414 -15.71 33.45 17.34
CA LYS A 414 -15.05 34.13 16.22
C LYS A 414 -16.05 34.58 15.14
N GLU A 415 -17.03 33.76 14.79
CA GLU A 415 -17.97 34.07 13.68
C GLU A 415 -18.99 35.16 14.03
N GLU A 416 -19.53 35.15 15.26
CA GLU A 416 -20.46 36.21 15.72
C GLU A 416 -19.77 37.57 15.91
N ILE A 417 -18.51 37.56 16.34
CA ILE A 417 -17.74 38.79 16.59
C ILE A 417 -17.13 39.31 15.29
N LEU A 418 -16.77 38.47 14.32
CA LEU A 418 -16.25 38.86 13.02
C LEU A 418 -17.24 39.76 12.25
N SER A 419 -18.53 39.52 12.37
CA SER A 419 -19.56 40.32 11.67
C SER A 419 -19.75 41.74 12.23
N GLN A 420 -19.24 42.06 13.43
CA GLN A 420 -19.49 43.35 14.10
C GLN A 420 -18.42 44.43 13.84
N TRP A 421 -17.18 44.05 13.46
CA TRP A 421 -16.08 45.01 13.26
C TRP A 421 -15.59 45.15 11.81
N LEU A 422 -16.01 44.20 10.92
CA LEU A 422 -15.67 44.25 9.51
C LEU A 422 -16.56 45.29 8.77
N LEU A 423 -15.98 45.95 7.77
CA LEU A 423 -16.66 46.91 6.90
C LEU A 423 -17.49 46.17 5.84
N GLU A 424 -18.56 46.81 5.39
CA GLU A 424 -19.40 46.25 4.32
C GLU A 424 -18.65 46.26 2.98
N VAL A 425 -18.67 45.11 2.29
CA VAL A 425 -17.97 44.87 1.03
C VAL A 425 -18.99 44.73 -0.10
N THR A 426 -18.81 45.46 -1.19
CA THR A 426 -19.60 45.34 -2.42
C THR A 426 -18.72 44.95 -3.60
N ASP A 427 -19.34 44.35 -4.63
CA ASP A 427 -18.67 43.94 -5.89
C ASP A 427 -17.37 43.15 -5.70
N PHE A 428 -17.42 42.13 -4.82
CA PHE A 428 -16.27 41.26 -4.60
C PHE A 428 -15.97 40.39 -5.83
N SER A 429 -14.73 40.41 -6.28
CA SER A 429 -14.24 39.58 -7.38
C SER A 429 -12.87 39.00 -7.06
N ALA A 430 -12.78 37.67 -7.04
CA ALA A 430 -11.50 36.97 -6.94
C ALA A 430 -10.90 36.75 -8.35
N LEU A 431 -9.65 37.17 -8.51
CA LEU A 431 -8.88 37.03 -9.75
C LEU A 431 -7.85 35.90 -9.58
N PRO A 432 -8.07 34.72 -10.20
CA PRO A 432 -7.20 33.56 -10.01
C PRO A 432 -5.73 33.86 -10.32
N GLY A 433 -4.85 33.55 -9.36
CA GLY A 433 -3.40 33.77 -9.48
C GLY A 433 -2.94 35.22 -9.33
N LYS A 434 -3.83 36.16 -9.10
CA LYS A 434 -3.49 37.60 -8.94
C LYS A 434 -3.87 38.15 -7.58
N GLY A 435 -5.05 37.84 -7.06
CA GLY A 435 -5.57 38.37 -5.80
C GLY A 435 -7.07 38.64 -5.85
N ILE A 436 -7.53 39.63 -5.07
CA ILE A 436 -8.93 40.02 -4.99
C ILE A 436 -9.10 41.52 -5.26
N GLN A 437 -10.28 41.89 -5.73
CA GLN A 437 -10.74 43.29 -5.82
C GLN A 437 -12.16 43.41 -5.30
N CYS A 438 -12.43 44.46 -4.60
CA CYS A 438 -13.77 44.79 -4.11
C CYS A 438 -13.91 46.30 -3.83
N TRP A 439 -15.11 46.73 -3.41
CA TRP A 439 -15.39 48.11 -3.02
C TRP A 439 -15.74 48.16 -1.54
N ILE A 440 -15.10 49.06 -0.81
CA ILE A 440 -15.35 49.34 0.60
C ILE A 440 -15.52 50.86 0.77
N ASN A 441 -16.60 51.30 1.40
CA ASN A 441 -16.94 52.72 1.57
C ASN A 441 -16.95 53.50 0.24
N GLY A 442 -17.42 52.88 -0.86
CA GLY A 442 -17.47 53.50 -2.18
C GLY A 442 -16.12 53.67 -2.89
N LYS A 443 -15.04 53.07 -2.35
CA LYS A 443 -13.69 53.10 -2.91
C LYS A 443 -13.18 51.72 -3.24
N LYS A 444 -12.46 51.61 -4.36
CA LYS A 444 -11.91 50.34 -4.83
C LYS A 444 -10.69 49.94 -4.00
N ILE A 445 -10.70 48.69 -3.49
CA ILE A 445 -9.54 48.07 -2.86
C ILE A 445 -9.04 46.91 -3.73
N LEU A 446 -7.71 46.77 -3.81
CA LEU A 446 -6.99 45.71 -4.47
C LEU A 446 -6.07 45.05 -3.46
N VAL A 447 -6.16 43.74 -3.31
CA VAL A 447 -5.28 42.95 -2.43
C VAL A 447 -4.72 41.78 -3.25
N GLY A 448 -3.42 41.74 -3.47
CA GLY A 448 -2.83 40.69 -4.28
C GLY A 448 -1.37 40.90 -4.64
N ASN A 449 -0.97 40.28 -5.75
CA ASN A 449 0.42 40.31 -6.22
C ASN A 449 0.76 41.57 -7.01
N ARG A 450 2.05 41.71 -7.39
CA ARG A 450 2.57 42.84 -8.18
C ARG A 450 1.81 43.02 -9.48
N ALA A 451 1.43 41.94 -10.18
CA ALA A 451 0.74 41.98 -11.45
C ALA A 451 -0.64 42.65 -11.31
N LEU A 452 -1.42 42.30 -10.26
CA LEU A 452 -2.74 42.94 -10.00
C LEU A 452 -2.62 44.43 -9.78
N ILE A 453 -1.66 44.89 -9.00
CA ILE A 453 -1.48 46.29 -8.65
C ILE A 453 -1.06 47.09 -9.89
N THR A 454 -0.10 46.57 -10.67
CA THR A 454 0.42 47.25 -11.87
C THR A 454 -0.60 47.33 -13.01
N GLU A 455 -1.35 46.24 -13.25
CA GLU A 455 -2.40 46.18 -14.28
C GLU A 455 -3.55 47.19 -14.00
N ASN A 456 -3.81 47.51 -12.73
CA ASN A 456 -4.78 48.55 -12.37
C ASN A 456 -4.17 49.96 -12.33
N GLY A 457 -2.94 50.17 -12.83
CA GLY A 457 -2.32 51.47 -12.96
C GLY A 457 -1.81 52.09 -11.65
N VAL A 458 -1.70 51.32 -10.57
CA VAL A 458 -1.19 51.81 -9.29
C VAL A 458 0.34 51.68 -9.27
N ASN A 459 1.01 52.82 -8.99
CA ASN A 459 2.46 52.87 -8.89
C ASN A 459 2.91 52.35 -7.52
N ILE A 460 3.86 51.38 -7.51
CA ILE A 460 4.48 50.85 -6.27
C ILE A 460 5.72 51.71 -5.98
N PRO A 461 5.81 52.31 -4.79
CA PRO A 461 7.01 53.07 -4.41
C PRO A 461 8.27 52.22 -4.38
N ASP A 462 9.42 52.78 -4.78
CA ASP A 462 10.71 52.02 -4.79
C ASP A 462 11.07 51.41 -3.43
N GLU A 463 10.76 52.12 -2.34
CA GLU A 463 10.95 51.62 -0.97
C GLU A 463 10.11 50.36 -0.68
N ALA A 464 8.87 50.33 -1.18
CA ALA A 464 7.98 49.17 -1.03
C ALA A 464 8.47 48.01 -1.89
N GLU A 465 8.97 48.29 -3.09
CA GLU A 465 9.56 47.25 -3.98
C GLU A 465 10.82 46.63 -3.36
N HIS A 466 11.73 47.42 -2.81
CA HIS A 466 12.91 46.91 -2.10
C HIS A 466 12.49 46.03 -0.92
N PHE A 467 11.55 46.46 -0.12
CA PHE A 467 11.07 45.68 1.02
C PHE A 467 10.36 44.40 0.61
N LEU A 468 9.61 44.41 -0.50
CA LEU A 468 9.00 43.23 -1.07
C LEU A 468 10.06 42.19 -1.52
N VAL A 469 11.14 42.65 -2.17
CA VAL A 469 12.25 41.80 -2.60
C VAL A 469 12.96 41.18 -1.38
N ASP A 470 13.20 41.95 -0.34
CA ASP A 470 13.81 41.44 0.90
C ASP A 470 12.96 40.36 1.58
N MET A 471 11.63 40.52 1.54
CA MET A 471 10.70 39.52 2.05
C MET A 471 10.70 38.26 1.19
N GLU A 472 10.69 38.40 -0.13
CA GLU A 472 10.75 37.28 -1.08
C GLU A 472 12.06 36.48 -0.88
N LEU A 473 13.19 37.16 -0.69
CA LEU A 473 14.48 36.53 -0.40
C LEU A 473 14.51 35.83 0.98
N SER A 474 13.64 36.25 1.89
CA SER A 474 13.45 35.61 3.22
C SER A 474 12.35 34.54 3.21
N ALA A 475 12.01 33.99 2.05
CA ALA A 475 10.99 32.94 1.87
C ALA A 475 9.58 33.35 2.34
N LYS A 476 9.26 34.66 2.31
CA LYS A 476 7.94 35.22 2.65
C LYS A 476 7.17 35.60 1.40
N THR A 477 5.88 35.36 1.39
CA THR A 477 4.99 35.84 0.32
C THR A 477 4.52 37.23 0.67
N GLY A 478 4.85 38.22 -0.16
CA GLY A 478 4.38 39.61 -0.02
C GLY A 478 3.05 39.83 -0.72
N ILE A 479 2.06 40.29 0.01
CA ILE A 479 0.76 40.72 -0.50
C ILE A 479 0.72 42.24 -0.50
N LEU A 480 0.50 42.83 -1.66
CA LEU A 480 0.40 44.26 -1.88
C LEU A 480 -1.06 44.74 -1.74
N VAL A 481 -1.25 45.90 -1.14
CA VAL A 481 -2.57 46.47 -0.91
C VAL A 481 -2.63 47.88 -1.50
N ALA A 482 -3.64 48.13 -2.33
CA ALA A 482 -3.94 49.46 -2.86
C ALA A 482 -5.39 49.82 -2.57
N TYR A 483 -5.64 51.07 -2.23
CA TYR A 483 -6.95 51.62 -1.92
C TYR A 483 -7.13 52.97 -2.57
N ASP A 484 -8.29 53.20 -3.19
CA ASP A 484 -8.63 54.46 -3.88
C ASP A 484 -7.59 54.87 -4.98
N GLY A 485 -7.03 53.88 -5.70
CA GLY A 485 -6.01 54.12 -6.73
C GLY A 485 -4.60 54.41 -6.22
N GLY A 486 -4.38 54.40 -4.90
CA GLY A 486 -3.08 54.63 -4.27
C GLY A 486 -2.54 53.36 -3.58
N PHE A 487 -1.23 53.14 -3.64
CA PHE A 487 -0.56 52.07 -2.86
C PHE A 487 -0.56 52.44 -1.37
N ILE A 488 -1.08 51.56 -0.50
CA ILE A 488 -1.20 51.85 0.94
C ILE A 488 -0.29 51.04 1.81
N GLY A 489 0.04 49.81 1.43
CA GLY A 489 0.88 48.98 2.27
C GLY A 489 1.09 47.58 1.72
N LEU A 490 1.81 46.75 2.47
CA LEU A 490 2.04 45.36 2.14
C LEU A 490 2.02 44.47 3.41
N ILE A 491 1.66 43.22 3.21
CA ILE A 491 1.60 42.19 4.26
C ILE A 491 2.51 41.03 3.86
N GLY A 492 3.41 40.65 4.75
CA GLY A 492 4.28 39.47 4.60
C GLY A 492 3.71 38.25 5.29
N ILE A 493 3.49 37.22 4.52
CA ILE A 493 2.95 35.96 5.01
C ILE A 493 4.00 34.87 4.83
N THR A 494 4.14 34.02 5.82
CA THR A 494 5.02 32.84 5.81
C THR A 494 4.20 31.61 6.12
N ASP A 495 4.46 30.52 5.40
CA ASP A 495 4.02 29.17 5.75
C ASP A 495 5.27 28.39 6.20
N PRO A 496 5.41 28.11 7.50
CA PRO A 496 6.64 27.51 8.03
C PRO A 496 6.89 26.13 7.46
N LEU A 497 8.16 25.84 7.16
CA LEU A 497 8.59 24.52 6.71
C LEU A 497 8.33 23.45 7.79
N LYS A 498 8.04 22.24 7.37
CA LYS A 498 8.04 21.07 8.25
C LYS A 498 9.47 20.79 8.73
N ARG A 499 9.62 20.47 10.00
CA ARG A 499 10.93 20.25 10.63
C ARG A 499 11.75 19.13 9.95
N GLU A 500 11.06 18.13 9.43
CA GLU A 500 11.64 16.97 8.76
C GLU A 500 11.98 17.20 7.29
N ALA A 501 11.53 18.29 6.67
CA ALA A 501 11.64 18.51 5.22
C ALA A 501 13.08 18.41 4.71
N ALA A 502 14.02 19.12 5.30
CA ALA A 502 15.42 19.11 4.89
C ALA A 502 16.07 17.72 5.06
N VAL A 503 15.74 17.03 6.16
CA VAL A 503 16.26 15.69 6.46
C VAL A 503 15.76 14.67 5.45
N VAL A 504 14.47 14.75 5.08
CA VAL A 504 13.85 13.87 4.08
C VAL A 504 14.46 14.10 2.70
N VAL A 505 14.65 15.35 2.29
CA VAL A 505 15.30 15.69 1.02
C VAL A 505 16.72 15.11 0.94
N GLN A 506 17.51 15.25 2.00
CA GLN A 506 18.84 14.65 2.06
C GLN A 506 18.79 13.12 2.04
N GLY A 507 17.81 12.52 2.72
CA GLY A 507 17.58 11.08 2.73
C GLY A 507 17.28 10.55 1.32
N LEU A 508 16.42 11.22 0.56
CA LEU A 508 16.10 10.88 -0.82
C LEU A 508 17.32 10.99 -1.74
N LYS A 509 18.11 12.07 -1.65
CA LYS A 509 19.36 12.22 -2.39
C LYS A 509 20.34 11.07 -2.11
N LYS A 510 20.47 10.63 -0.86
CA LYS A 510 21.31 9.46 -0.49
C LYS A 510 20.76 8.14 -1.05
N MET A 511 19.45 8.03 -1.24
CA MET A 511 18.82 6.87 -1.89
C MET A 511 18.98 6.91 -3.43
N GLY A 512 19.62 7.92 -3.99
CA GLY A 512 19.75 8.12 -5.43
C GLY A 512 18.45 8.60 -6.10
N VAL A 513 17.60 9.30 -5.33
CA VAL A 513 16.34 9.89 -5.80
C VAL A 513 16.51 11.40 -5.87
N HIS A 514 16.11 12.02 -6.98
CA HIS A 514 16.22 13.45 -7.19
C HIS A 514 14.96 14.18 -6.74
N PRO A 515 15.02 15.00 -5.68
CA PRO A 515 13.88 15.81 -5.25
C PRO A 515 13.72 17.02 -6.14
N VAL A 516 12.49 17.32 -6.52
CA VAL A 516 12.09 18.48 -7.32
C VAL A 516 10.98 19.21 -6.58
N MET A 517 11.00 20.53 -6.53
CA MET A 517 9.92 21.33 -5.95
C MET A 517 9.09 21.98 -7.04
N VAL A 518 7.75 21.88 -6.94
CA VAL A 518 6.81 22.55 -7.82
C VAL A 518 5.89 23.45 -6.99
N THR A 519 5.74 24.70 -7.41
CA THR A 519 4.91 25.68 -6.69
C THR A 519 4.32 26.73 -7.63
N GLY A 520 3.18 27.30 -7.23
CA GLY A 520 2.60 28.50 -7.88
C GLY A 520 3.21 29.83 -7.41
N ASP A 521 4.11 29.82 -6.42
CA ASP A 521 4.77 31.02 -5.94
C ASP A 521 5.73 31.62 -6.97
N ASN A 522 6.11 32.88 -6.74
CA ASN A 522 7.10 33.54 -7.55
C ASN A 522 8.49 32.85 -7.42
N TRP A 523 9.31 33.02 -8.44
CA TRP A 523 10.62 32.37 -8.56
C TRP A 523 11.56 32.64 -7.36
N ARG A 524 11.57 33.86 -6.85
CA ARG A 524 12.47 34.24 -5.74
C ARG A 524 12.10 33.54 -4.43
N THR A 525 10.82 33.58 -4.06
CA THR A 525 10.32 32.88 -2.87
C THR A 525 10.52 31.38 -2.97
N ALA A 526 10.23 30.80 -4.14
CA ALA A 526 10.42 29.38 -4.40
C ALA A 526 11.89 28.97 -4.25
N GLN A 527 12.82 29.75 -4.81
CA GLN A 527 14.25 29.48 -4.71
C GLN A 527 14.77 29.61 -3.27
N ALA A 528 14.28 30.59 -2.49
CA ALA A 528 14.65 30.74 -1.09
C ALA A 528 14.22 29.53 -0.25
N VAL A 529 12.96 29.07 -0.41
CA VAL A 529 12.44 27.87 0.25
C VAL A 529 13.24 26.62 -0.15
N ALA A 530 13.49 26.44 -1.45
CA ALA A 530 14.23 25.28 -1.96
C ALA A 530 15.67 25.20 -1.43
N LYS A 531 16.33 26.35 -1.32
CA LYS A 531 17.67 26.45 -0.75
C LYS A 531 17.68 26.05 0.73
N GLU A 532 16.65 26.44 1.50
CA GLU A 532 16.53 26.09 2.92
C GLU A 532 16.32 24.57 3.12
N VAL A 533 15.51 23.96 2.23
CA VAL A 533 15.23 22.51 2.27
C VAL A 533 16.35 21.70 1.60
N GLY A 534 17.16 22.33 0.74
CA GLY A 534 18.25 21.68 0.02
C GLY A 534 17.81 21.02 -1.30
N ILE A 535 16.78 21.55 -1.98
CA ILE A 535 16.33 21.11 -3.31
C ILE A 535 16.98 22.01 -4.38
N ASP A 536 17.58 21.39 -5.42
CA ASP A 536 18.29 22.11 -6.49
C ASP A 536 17.40 22.38 -7.71
N ASP A 537 16.44 21.48 -8.03
CA ASP A 537 15.51 21.64 -9.15
C ASP A 537 14.19 22.22 -8.67
N VAL A 538 13.90 23.46 -9.11
CA VAL A 538 12.72 24.24 -8.73
C VAL A 538 11.91 24.58 -9.97
N ARG A 539 10.60 24.41 -9.91
CA ARG A 539 9.63 24.80 -10.92
C ARG A 539 8.62 25.74 -10.27
N ALA A 540 8.85 27.04 -10.42
CA ALA A 540 8.03 28.10 -9.86
C ALA A 540 7.00 28.62 -10.87
N GLU A 541 6.02 29.40 -10.37
CA GLU A 541 4.97 30.04 -11.18
C GLU A 541 4.12 29.06 -11.99
N ILE A 542 3.98 27.81 -11.48
CA ILE A 542 3.21 26.74 -12.11
C ILE A 542 1.78 26.73 -11.57
N MET A 543 0.83 27.02 -12.45
CA MET A 543 -0.60 26.89 -12.14
C MET A 543 -0.98 25.43 -11.83
N PRO A 544 -2.04 25.16 -11.03
CA PRO A 544 -2.43 23.79 -10.67
C PRO A 544 -2.58 22.85 -11.87
N ALA A 545 -3.15 23.31 -12.98
CA ALA A 545 -3.27 22.52 -14.21
C ALA A 545 -1.91 22.21 -14.87
N GLY A 546 -0.92 23.08 -14.74
CA GLY A 546 0.43 22.92 -15.31
C GLY A 546 1.33 21.94 -14.56
N LYS A 547 1.00 21.58 -13.30
CA LYS A 547 1.80 20.62 -12.51
C LYS A 547 1.89 19.27 -13.20
N ALA A 548 0.81 18.82 -13.83
CA ALA A 548 0.80 17.55 -14.59
C ALA A 548 1.74 17.58 -15.80
N ASP A 549 1.94 18.74 -16.45
CA ASP A 549 2.84 18.89 -17.60
C ASP A 549 4.32 18.82 -17.17
N VAL A 550 4.64 19.35 -15.98
CA VAL A 550 5.98 19.20 -15.38
C VAL A 550 6.28 17.73 -15.16
N ILE A 551 5.32 16.96 -14.60
CA ILE A 551 5.47 15.52 -14.39
C ILE A 551 5.73 14.81 -15.73
N ARG A 552 4.89 15.05 -16.73
CA ARG A 552 5.03 14.46 -18.06
C ARG A 552 6.37 14.82 -18.72
N SER A 553 6.91 16.01 -18.47
CA SER A 553 8.21 16.43 -19.00
C SER A 553 9.36 15.58 -18.44
N LEU A 554 9.32 15.21 -17.16
CA LEU A 554 10.31 14.35 -16.50
C LEU A 554 10.13 12.86 -16.86
N GLN A 555 8.92 12.46 -17.23
CA GLN A 555 8.62 11.10 -17.70
C GLN A 555 9.09 10.84 -19.12
N LYS A 556 9.37 11.86 -19.94
CA LYS A 556 9.79 11.71 -21.34
C LYS A 556 11.03 10.84 -21.52
N ASP A 557 11.94 10.86 -20.57
CA ASP A 557 13.18 10.05 -20.59
C ASP A 557 12.96 8.61 -20.08
N GLY A 558 11.70 8.19 -19.91
CA GLY A 558 11.36 6.87 -19.33
C GLY A 558 11.67 6.76 -17.84
N SER A 559 11.91 7.88 -17.16
CA SER A 559 12.14 7.89 -15.71
C SER A 559 10.83 7.79 -14.95
N VAL A 560 10.82 7.00 -13.87
CA VAL A 560 9.66 6.88 -12.98
C VAL A 560 9.62 8.09 -12.04
N VAL A 561 8.52 8.82 -12.07
CA VAL A 561 8.30 10.05 -11.32
C VAL A 561 7.24 9.84 -10.25
N ALA A 562 7.58 10.17 -9.00
CA ALA A 562 6.62 10.23 -7.91
C ALA A 562 6.18 11.69 -7.67
N MET A 563 4.90 11.90 -7.39
CA MET A 563 4.35 13.19 -6.94
C MET A 563 3.86 13.06 -5.51
N VAL A 564 4.26 14.01 -4.67
CA VAL A 564 3.87 14.09 -3.26
C VAL A 564 3.10 15.39 -3.05
N GLY A 565 1.86 15.29 -2.60
CA GLY A 565 0.97 16.43 -2.38
C GLY A 565 -0.05 16.19 -1.28
N ASP A 566 -0.77 17.25 -0.87
CA ASP A 566 -1.88 17.16 0.10
C ASP A 566 -3.22 16.74 -0.54
N GLY A 567 -3.29 16.77 -1.86
CA GLY A 567 -4.33 16.23 -2.70
C GLY A 567 -5.53 17.11 -3.00
N ILE A 568 -5.69 18.25 -2.37
CA ILE A 568 -6.85 19.14 -2.66
C ILE A 568 -6.69 19.78 -4.05
N ASN A 569 -5.52 20.38 -4.29
CA ASN A 569 -5.21 21.06 -5.55
C ASN A 569 -4.34 20.19 -6.49
N ASP A 570 -3.77 19.12 -5.96
CA ASP A 570 -2.76 18.29 -6.63
C ASP A 570 -3.31 17.00 -7.24
N SER A 571 -4.61 16.71 -7.10
CA SER A 571 -5.21 15.46 -7.58
C SER A 571 -4.91 15.17 -9.06
N PRO A 572 -4.96 16.14 -10.00
CA PRO A 572 -4.57 15.89 -11.38
C PRO A 572 -3.07 15.56 -11.54
N ALA A 573 -2.20 16.15 -10.71
CA ALA A 573 -0.77 15.89 -10.70
C ALA A 573 -0.46 14.51 -10.08
N LEU A 574 -1.12 14.15 -8.98
CA LEU A 574 -1.02 12.83 -8.37
C LEU A 574 -1.42 11.71 -9.33
N ALA A 575 -2.53 11.92 -10.09
CA ALA A 575 -3.00 10.96 -11.09
C ALA A 575 -2.09 10.89 -12.33
N ALA A 576 -1.40 11.97 -12.70
CA ALA A 576 -0.48 12.02 -13.84
C ALA A 576 0.89 11.40 -13.55
N ALA A 577 1.28 11.33 -12.27
CA ALA A 577 2.55 10.72 -11.86
C ALA A 577 2.52 9.20 -12.00
N ASP A 578 3.70 8.58 -12.17
CA ASP A 578 3.82 7.13 -12.12
C ASP A 578 3.50 6.59 -10.74
N VAL A 579 3.77 7.39 -9.70
CA VAL A 579 3.46 7.08 -8.30
C VAL A 579 2.91 8.32 -7.62
N GLY A 580 1.61 8.39 -7.40
CA GLY A 580 0.98 9.44 -6.62
C GLY A 580 1.04 9.11 -5.12
N MET A 581 1.51 10.06 -4.29
CA MET A 581 1.58 9.93 -2.83
C MET A 581 0.83 11.07 -2.17
N ALA A 582 -0.32 10.80 -1.54
CA ALA A 582 -1.09 11.79 -0.78
C ALA A 582 -0.64 11.80 0.69
N ILE A 583 -0.36 12.99 1.24
CA ILE A 583 0.04 13.18 2.64
C ILE A 583 -1.17 13.59 3.49
N GLY A 584 -1.26 12.99 4.69
CA GLY A 584 -2.35 13.20 5.63
C GLY A 584 -3.60 12.40 5.23
N ALA A 585 -4.53 12.25 6.16
CA ALA A 585 -5.86 11.71 5.86
C ALA A 585 -6.67 12.79 5.09
N GLY A 586 -6.15 13.18 3.92
CA GLY A 586 -6.64 14.24 3.08
C GLY A 586 -8.08 14.04 2.62
N THR A 587 -8.52 14.86 1.69
CA THR A 587 -9.85 14.74 1.06
C THR A 587 -10.01 13.39 0.38
N ASP A 588 -11.24 12.90 0.33
CA ASP A 588 -11.59 11.63 -0.35
C ASP A 588 -11.06 11.60 -1.79
N ILE A 589 -10.99 12.76 -2.46
CA ILE A 589 -10.46 12.94 -3.82
C ILE A 589 -8.96 12.63 -3.90
N ALA A 590 -8.18 13.06 -2.91
CA ALA A 590 -6.74 12.78 -2.85
C ALA A 590 -6.46 11.30 -2.62
N ILE A 591 -7.24 10.70 -1.72
CA ILE A 591 -7.18 9.27 -1.47
C ILE A 591 -7.51 8.50 -2.76
N GLU A 592 -8.47 8.94 -3.56
CA GLU A 592 -8.84 8.27 -4.81
C GLU A 592 -7.77 8.40 -5.90
N ALA A 593 -7.14 9.56 -6.03
CA ALA A 593 -6.15 9.86 -7.07
C ALA A 593 -4.75 9.26 -6.81
N ALA A 594 -4.37 9.04 -5.54
CA ALA A 594 -3.04 8.60 -5.17
C ALA A 594 -2.87 7.08 -5.17
N ASP A 595 -1.68 6.59 -5.49
CA ASP A 595 -1.26 5.17 -5.36
C ASP A 595 -0.85 4.82 -3.92
N TYR A 596 -0.32 5.80 -3.18
CA TYR A 596 0.06 5.71 -1.78
C TYR A 596 -0.69 6.76 -0.97
N VAL A 597 -1.22 6.35 0.17
CA VAL A 597 -1.80 7.27 1.16
C VAL A 597 -0.95 7.22 2.42
N LEU A 598 -0.33 8.34 2.73
CA LEU A 598 0.50 8.51 3.93
C LEU A 598 -0.41 9.07 5.03
N LEU A 599 -0.80 8.22 5.98
CA LEU A 599 -1.80 8.56 7.01
C LEU A 599 -1.35 9.68 7.93
N ARG A 600 -0.04 9.81 8.11
CA ARG A 600 0.57 10.86 8.91
C ARG A 600 0.89 12.07 8.05
N ASN A 601 0.77 13.25 8.64
CA ASN A 601 1.27 14.46 8.00
C ASN A 601 2.79 14.60 8.22
N ASN A 602 3.55 13.56 7.87
CA ASN A 602 5.00 13.46 8.06
C ASN A 602 5.68 13.02 6.76
N LEU A 603 6.61 13.83 6.27
CA LEU A 603 7.37 13.56 5.04
C LEU A 603 8.29 12.33 5.12
N GLU A 604 8.67 11.88 6.33
CA GLU A 604 9.49 10.66 6.48
C GLU A 604 8.82 9.41 5.90
N ASP A 605 7.48 9.42 5.81
CA ASP A 605 6.73 8.29 5.29
C ASP A 605 6.91 8.11 3.77
N VAL A 606 7.32 9.16 3.05
CA VAL A 606 7.72 9.09 1.63
C VAL A 606 8.96 8.17 1.49
N ILE A 607 9.96 8.38 2.35
CA ILE A 607 11.15 7.51 2.39
C ILE A 607 10.76 6.08 2.76
N THR A 608 9.87 5.93 3.74
CA THR A 608 9.37 4.61 4.18
C THR A 608 8.66 3.88 3.04
N ALA A 609 7.84 4.57 2.26
CA ALA A 609 7.13 4.02 1.11
C ALA A 609 8.09 3.49 0.03
N ILE A 610 9.09 4.29 -0.34
CA ILE A 610 10.08 3.92 -1.37
C ILE A 610 11.00 2.78 -0.87
N ASP A 611 11.49 2.86 0.38
CA ASP A 611 12.37 1.83 0.95
C ASP A 611 11.66 0.49 1.12
N LEU A 612 10.41 0.50 1.62
CA LEU A 612 9.57 -0.69 1.73
C LEU A 612 9.35 -1.34 0.37
N SER A 613 9.07 -0.55 -0.66
CA SER A 613 8.88 -1.03 -2.04
C SER A 613 10.17 -1.68 -2.59
N ARG A 614 11.32 -1.02 -2.42
CA ARG A 614 12.63 -1.57 -2.83
C ARG A 614 12.96 -2.89 -2.13
N LYS A 615 12.74 -2.97 -0.82
CA LYS A 615 12.96 -4.20 -0.03
C LYS A 615 12.00 -5.31 -0.41
N THR A 616 10.74 -4.97 -0.68
CA THR A 616 9.72 -5.94 -1.12
C THR A 616 10.11 -6.56 -2.46
N PHE A 617 10.48 -5.73 -3.44
CA PHE A 617 10.87 -6.23 -4.76
C PHE A 617 12.22 -6.93 -4.76
N SER A 618 13.16 -6.53 -3.92
CA SER A 618 14.38 -7.30 -3.69
C SER A 618 14.04 -8.70 -3.19
N ARG A 619 13.10 -8.83 -2.24
CA ARG A 619 12.63 -10.12 -1.72
C ARG A 619 11.91 -10.95 -2.79
N ILE A 620 11.07 -10.33 -3.61
CA ILE A 620 10.40 -11.00 -4.74
C ILE A 620 11.43 -11.57 -5.72
N ARG A 621 12.43 -10.78 -6.12
CA ARG A 621 13.51 -11.23 -7.01
C ARG A 621 14.27 -12.43 -6.43
N TRP A 622 14.60 -12.41 -5.15
CA TRP A 622 15.25 -13.54 -4.48
C TRP A 622 14.34 -14.77 -4.44
N ASN A 623 13.05 -14.59 -4.16
CA ASN A 623 12.08 -15.70 -4.17
C ASN A 623 11.99 -16.35 -5.56
N TYR A 624 11.97 -15.55 -6.64
CA TYR A 624 12.00 -16.06 -8.01
C TYR A 624 13.31 -16.79 -8.32
N PHE A 625 14.44 -16.20 -7.94
CA PHE A 625 15.74 -16.82 -8.15
C PHE A 625 15.80 -18.21 -7.47
N PHE A 626 15.43 -18.30 -6.21
CA PHE A 626 15.44 -19.59 -5.51
C PHE A 626 14.43 -20.58 -6.07
N ALA A 627 13.22 -20.15 -6.44
CA ALA A 627 12.21 -21.02 -7.03
C ALA A 627 12.68 -21.60 -8.39
N MET A 628 13.37 -20.81 -9.21
CA MET A 628 13.93 -21.27 -10.50
C MET A 628 15.18 -22.13 -10.29
N ALA A 629 16.12 -21.70 -9.46
CA ALA A 629 17.36 -22.42 -9.19
C ALA A 629 17.08 -23.83 -8.63
N TYR A 630 16.07 -23.94 -7.78
CA TYR A 630 15.60 -25.22 -7.27
C TYR A 630 15.23 -26.17 -8.42
N ASN A 631 14.38 -25.73 -9.35
CA ASN A 631 13.95 -26.55 -10.49
C ASN A 631 15.12 -26.90 -11.42
N VAL A 632 16.02 -25.96 -11.69
CA VAL A 632 17.21 -26.19 -12.56
C VAL A 632 18.12 -27.28 -11.98
N VAL A 633 18.25 -27.35 -10.65
CA VAL A 633 19.09 -28.39 -10.00
C VAL A 633 18.35 -29.73 -9.87
N THR A 634 17.07 -29.67 -9.50
CA THR A 634 16.35 -30.91 -9.14
C THR A 634 15.79 -31.67 -10.35
N ILE A 635 15.49 -31.01 -11.47
CA ILE A 635 15.01 -31.68 -12.70
C ILE A 635 16.04 -32.65 -13.26
N PRO A 636 17.34 -32.32 -13.45
CA PRO A 636 18.35 -33.28 -13.87
C PRO A 636 18.52 -34.47 -12.92
N VAL A 637 18.41 -34.20 -11.60
CA VAL A 637 18.49 -35.28 -10.60
C VAL A 637 17.31 -36.25 -10.75
N ALA A 638 16.09 -35.70 -10.89
CA ALA A 638 14.87 -36.48 -11.12
C ALA A 638 14.89 -37.23 -12.47
N ALA A 639 15.49 -36.63 -13.50
CA ALA A 639 15.69 -37.28 -14.81
C ALA A 639 16.73 -38.42 -14.77
N GLY A 640 17.41 -38.61 -13.64
CA GLY A 640 18.36 -39.70 -13.47
C GLY A 640 19.75 -39.41 -14.07
N VAL A 641 20.12 -38.15 -14.35
CA VAL A 641 21.45 -37.81 -14.90
C VAL A 641 22.57 -38.24 -13.96
N LEU A 642 22.36 -38.16 -12.64
CA LEU A 642 23.33 -38.61 -11.63
C LEU A 642 23.23 -40.10 -11.29
N PHE A 643 22.18 -40.79 -11.73
CA PHE A 643 21.92 -42.17 -11.38
C PHE A 643 23.08 -43.11 -11.77
N PRO A 644 23.69 -43.00 -12.98
CA PRO A 644 24.81 -43.89 -13.38
C PRO A 644 26.03 -43.79 -12.46
N PHE A 645 26.22 -42.65 -11.79
CA PHE A 645 27.39 -42.37 -10.94
C PHE A 645 27.12 -42.67 -9.45
N THR A 646 25.90 -42.41 -9.00
CA THR A 646 25.55 -42.40 -7.57
C THR A 646 24.60 -43.52 -7.17
N GLY A 647 23.91 -44.14 -8.14
CA GLY A 647 22.83 -45.11 -7.86
C GLY A 647 21.59 -44.47 -7.21
N LEU A 648 21.56 -43.10 -7.08
CA LEU A 648 20.47 -42.42 -6.44
C LEU A 648 19.30 -42.20 -7.43
N GLN A 649 18.21 -42.92 -7.20
CA GLN A 649 16.93 -42.71 -7.87
C GLN A 649 16.03 -41.82 -6.98
N MET A 650 15.51 -40.73 -7.52
CA MET A 650 14.55 -39.92 -6.82
C MET A 650 13.13 -40.47 -7.02
N PRO A 651 12.52 -41.10 -6.01
CA PRO A 651 11.15 -41.60 -6.14
C PRO A 651 10.16 -40.43 -6.28
N PRO A 652 9.08 -40.60 -7.04
CA PRO A 652 8.12 -39.50 -7.31
C PRO A 652 7.47 -38.88 -6.06
N TRP A 653 7.30 -39.69 -5.00
CA TRP A 653 6.76 -39.16 -3.73
C TRP A 653 7.73 -38.17 -3.05
N LEU A 654 9.04 -38.43 -3.12
CA LEU A 654 10.07 -37.54 -2.58
C LEU A 654 10.14 -36.25 -3.41
N ALA A 655 9.98 -36.35 -4.73
CA ALA A 655 9.85 -35.20 -5.62
C ALA A 655 8.67 -34.30 -5.19
N GLY A 656 7.51 -34.90 -4.88
CA GLY A 656 6.35 -34.18 -4.36
C GLY A 656 6.59 -33.50 -3.00
N ALA A 657 7.30 -34.19 -2.08
CA ALA A 657 7.68 -33.61 -0.79
C ALA A 657 8.63 -32.40 -0.95
N CYS A 658 9.65 -32.54 -1.80
CA CYS A 658 10.58 -31.45 -2.11
C CYS A 658 9.89 -30.23 -2.72
N MET A 659 8.90 -30.44 -3.61
CA MET A 659 8.07 -29.39 -4.19
C MET A 659 7.27 -28.62 -3.10
N ALA A 660 6.64 -29.33 -2.17
CA ALA A 660 5.93 -28.72 -1.05
C ALA A 660 6.89 -27.86 -0.20
N PHE A 661 8.09 -28.36 0.06
CA PHE A 661 9.12 -27.62 0.82
C PHE A 661 9.57 -26.33 0.12
N SER A 662 9.75 -26.38 -1.20
CA SER A 662 10.07 -25.19 -2.01
C SER A 662 9.00 -24.10 -1.87
N SER A 663 7.72 -24.46 -1.95
CA SER A 663 6.61 -23.51 -1.79
C SER A 663 6.59 -22.89 -0.39
N VAL A 664 6.78 -23.69 0.66
CA VAL A 664 6.85 -23.21 2.05
C VAL A 664 8.03 -22.27 2.25
N SER A 665 9.19 -22.56 1.66
CA SER A 665 10.39 -21.71 1.79
C SER A 665 10.17 -20.31 1.24
N VAL A 666 9.48 -20.16 0.10
CA VAL A 666 9.14 -18.86 -0.51
C VAL A 666 8.18 -18.08 0.38
N VAL A 667 7.19 -18.75 0.98
CA VAL A 667 6.27 -18.10 1.92
C VAL A 667 7.01 -17.64 3.17
N CYS A 668 7.84 -18.48 3.77
CA CYS A 668 8.67 -18.13 4.94
C CYS A 668 9.61 -16.96 4.63
N SER A 669 10.22 -16.96 3.44
CA SER A 669 11.06 -15.86 2.97
C SER A 669 10.25 -14.55 2.88
N SER A 670 9.04 -14.58 2.34
CA SER A 670 8.15 -13.41 2.27
C SER A 670 7.74 -12.92 3.66
N LEU A 671 7.49 -13.82 4.62
CA LEU A 671 7.17 -13.47 6.00
C LEU A 671 8.30 -12.73 6.73
N LEU A 672 9.56 -12.85 6.29
CA LEU A 672 10.67 -12.07 6.85
C LEU A 672 10.49 -10.56 6.63
N LEU A 673 9.67 -10.13 5.66
CA LEU A 673 9.30 -8.72 5.52
C LEU A 673 8.56 -8.16 6.75
N ARG A 674 7.94 -8.99 7.59
CA ARG A 674 7.36 -8.55 8.88
C ARG A 674 8.39 -7.96 9.84
N ARG A 675 9.67 -8.30 9.68
CA ARG A 675 10.79 -7.75 10.45
C ARG A 675 11.30 -6.42 9.90
N TYR A 676 10.58 -5.83 8.94
CA TYR A 676 10.91 -4.52 8.40
C TYR A 676 11.01 -3.50 9.52
N ARG A 677 12.06 -2.70 9.48
CA ARG A 677 12.26 -1.55 10.37
C ARG A 677 12.36 -0.29 9.52
N LYS A 678 11.62 0.74 9.92
CA LYS A 678 11.66 2.06 9.30
C LYS A 678 13.10 2.60 9.34
N PRO A 679 13.61 3.20 8.25
CA PRO A 679 14.91 3.88 8.27
C PRO A 679 14.93 4.98 9.34
N ARG A 680 15.97 5.01 10.17
CA ARG A 680 16.16 6.09 11.14
C ARG A 680 16.95 7.21 10.47
N LEU A 681 16.29 8.32 10.17
CA LEU A 681 16.91 9.47 9.49
C LEU A 681 17.99 10.16 10.34
N THR A 682 17.83 10.16 11.66
CA THR A 682 18.83 10.67 12.60
C THR A 682 20.18 9.94 12.52
N THR A 683 20.18 8.63 12.21
CA THR A 683 21.43 7.86 12.06
C THR A 683 22.17 8.23 10.77
N VAL A 684 21.47 8.78 9.78
CA VAL A 684 22.03 9.20 8.49
C VAL A 684 22.72 10.57 8.59
N LEU A 685 22.30 11.43 9.54
CA LEU A 685 22.90 12.74 9.78
C LEU A 685 24.16 12.67 10.67
N GLN A 686 24.25 11.71 11.57
CA GLN A 686 25.43 11.55 12.46
C GLN A 686 26.70 11.08 11.73
N ILE A 687 26.60 10.61 10.48
CA ILE A 687 27.78 10.21 9.66
C ILE A 687 28.40 11.40 8.92
N THR A 688 27.85 12.61 9.01
CA THR A 688 28.35 13.81 8.30
C THR A 688 28.88 14.92 9.23
N VAL A 689 29.14 14.61 10.48
CA VAL A 689 29.75 15.56 11.45
C VAL A 689 31.06 15.00 12.00
N GLU A 690 31.83 14.27 11.19
CA GLU A 690 33.26 14.05 11.39
C GLU A 690 34.05 14.53 10.19
#